data_3dfa53a76c92ec4c4bd3e6a33a4ad3a7
#
_entry.id   3dfa53a76c92ec4c4bd3e6a33a4ad3a7
#
_cell.length_a   1.000
_cell.length_b   1.000
_cell.length_c   1.000
_cell.angle_alpha   90.00
_cell.angle_beta   90.00
_cell.angle_gamma   90.00
#
_symmetry.space_group_name_H-M   'P 1'
#
loop_
_entity.id
_entity.type
_entity.pdbx_description
1 polymer ?
#
loop_
_entity_poly.entity_id
_entity_poly.type
_entity_poly.pdbx_seq_one_letter_code
_entity_poly.pdbx_strand_id
1 'polypeptide(L)'
;MRKLSLVVAVAMMSVLFVGCNKEVEPDRGVAQKIIGKWITADSNGKALPTNEKVVYDFISTTETYVSLSFKDETRKATPWKNREKSAVEIFGNDVTLTQNSDGRTVVVELHIENISDAFLIAKRTVTIRKEGGLVKSEEDIIRCVKLNEDFSTKILGIWEGRMTSEKSAYDDGQEHRWEFKDDGTFVYFVRNEAGIWEPGDDTLNEYFVAGNLLCTRWIENGVENREWWEIATMNDKAMIWIALREEKDGSQYTAAFSMEKISFPTQAEVEASIRGKWMNFEVNGVPSLTNEKSVLTILTFNRGAISASLYGNPGMETVWNELEEVDVTIKDNVVSLISQPKPALALRVEMFITSINDQEMHADVTLYMTENGTEVNTGTDHVHYEKVKERFNREIQGVWEGRRTGGKSTHDDDEYHHWEYLDDGTYHLYRKVGETGSWEMVHDEFAEYFVDGRLLCTRWKNEGFGTEEQREWWEIRSIENETMIWTALREDEVGNRYVTSFAMTKVHYPSQADVEKNITGKWMTMLIEGDIAPTNDKVVFTMPSKTVAFVSTSFDKIPGESDWVFQREYNMSIESNNVTLVHNAEDGHTQILDKLLVLSIDEREMECVLRRWVLYDEEVTKAYPPVELTLMKLPKMPRYSSYILGTWEGHVTSARSVYDDCEEHRWQFNVGTYVYYMQEGDTWVPSSNTRNEYFVDGPLLCTRWIDNGVEYCECWEILSLDEHAMVWTAMRQDDTGGLYNSSFAMNKVEPAAY
;
A
#
# COMPACT_ATOMS: atom_id res chain seq x y z
N MET A 1 -12.50 -0.89 20.53
CA MET A 1 -13.87 -0.69 21.02
C MET A 1 -13.82 -0.37 22.49
N ARG A 2 -13.75 0.89 22.87
CA ARG A 2 -14.10 1.39 24.22
C ARG A 2 -14.88 2.67 24.00
N LYS A 3 -16.19 2.57 24.18
CA LYS A 3 -17.11 3.69 24.17
C LYS A 3 -16.74 4.57 25.37
N LEU A 4 -16.20 5.75 25.11
CA LEU A 4 -16.12 6.81 26.09
C LEU A 4 -17.47 7.51 26.05
N SER A 5 -18.38 7.16 26.97
CA SER A 5 -19.60 7.93 27.21
C SER A 5 -19.20 9.22 27.93
N LEU A 6 -19.16 10.32 27.17
CA LEU A 6 -19.03 11.64 27.74
C LEU A 6 -20.41 12.01 28.33
N VAL A 7 -20.55 11.84 29.63
CA VAL A 7 -21.69 12.35 30.39
C VAL A 7 -21.52 13.87 30.46
N VAL A 8 -22.30 14.59 29.66
CA VAL A 8 -22.43 16.03 29.79
C VAL A 8 -23.24 16.27 31.08
N ALA A 9 -22.53 16.51 32.16
CA ALA A 9 -23.14 17.01 33.40
C ALA A 9 -23.54 18.46 33.14
N VAL A 10 -24.81 18.68 32.86
CA VAL A 10 -25.42 20.00 32.96
C VAL A 10 -25.32 20.42 34.44
N ALA A 11 -24.29 21.19 34.77
CA ALA A 11 -24.18 21.80 36.10
C ALA A 11 -25.25 22.88 36.23
N MET A 12 -26.41 22.50 36.74
CA MET A 12 -27.28 23.45 37.41
C MET A 12 -26.49 24.03 38.62
N MET A 13 -25.96 25.24 38.49
CA MET A 13 -25.45 25.99 39.61
C MET A 13 -26.62 26.32 40.54
N SER A 14 -26.94 25.41 41.46
CA SER A 14 -27.64 25.74 42.69
C SER A 14 -26.65 26.50 43.55
N VAL A 15 -26.88 27.81 43.71
CA VAL A 15 -26.15 28.66 44.61
C VAL A 15 -26.49 28.25 46.06
N LEU A 16 -25.57 27.49 46.64
CA LEU A 16 -25.58 27.26 48.10
C LEU A 16 -25.13 28.56 48.80
N PHE A 17 -26.01 29.17 49.53
CA PHE A 17 -25.70 30.26 50.47
C PHE A 17 -24.82 29.70 51.57
N VAL A 18 -23.51 29.91 51.52
CA VAL A 18 -22.63 29.85 52.67
C VAL A 18 -22.55 31.27 53.25
N GLY A 19 -23.10 31.46 54.38
CA GLY A 19 -22.97 32.73 55.11
C GLY A 19 -21.51 32.93 55.53
N CYS A 20 -20.80 33.87 54.90
CA CYS A 20 -19.59 34.47 55.42
C CYS A 20 -19.91 35.90 55.89
N ASN A 21 -19.41 36.28 57.03
CA ASN A 21 -19.43 37.65 57.52
C ASN A 21 -18.88 38.60 56.46
N LYS A 22 -19.72 39.38 55.80
CA LYS A 22 -19.33 40.48 54.89
C LYS A 22 -18.85 41.66 55.74
N GLU A 23 -17.59 42.06 55.55
CA GLU A 23 -17.25 43.47 55.67
C GLU A 23 -18.20 44.22 54.69
N VAL A 24 -18.94 45.18 55.22
CA VAL A 24 -19.85 46.00 54.44
C VAL A 24 -19.00 46.90 53.60
N GLU A 25 -18.79 46.51 52.33
CA GLU A 25 -18.22 47.40 51.29
C GLU A 25 -19.12 48.67 51.28
N PRO A 26 -18.54 49.88 51.15
CA PRO A 26 -19.31 51.08 51.01
C PRO A 26 -20.23 50.96 49.79
N ASP A 27 -21.51 51.32 49.97
CA ASP A 27 -22.53 51.25 48.91
C ASP A 27 -22.09 52.13 47.74
N ARG A 28 -21.54 51.45 46.73
CA ARG A 28 -21.22 52.04 45.41
C ARG A 28 -22.53 52.26 44.69
N GLY A 29 -23.04 53.47 44.65
CA GLY A 29 -24.30 53.79 43.99
C GLY A 29 -24.44 53.17 42.58
N VAL A 30 -25.67 53.10 42.07
CA VAL A 30 -25.98 52.54 40.74
C VAL A 30 -25.00 52.96 39.68
N ALA A 31 -24.62 54.25 39.63
CA ALA A 31 -23.70 54.82 38.66
C ALA A 31 -22.32 54.11 38.55
N GLN A 32 -21.81 53.59 39.67
CA GLN A 32 -20.53 52.87 39.66
C GLN A 32 -20.68 51.35 39.35
N LYS A 33 -21.77 50.72 39.80
CA LYS A 33 -22.01 49.29 39.63
C LYS A 33 -22.49 48.96 38.21
N ILE A 34 -23.18 49.89 37.52
CA ILE A 34 -23.77 49.66 36.23
C ILE A 34 -22.72 49.53 35.08
N ILE A 35 -21.52 50.10 35.27
CA ILE A 35 -20.47 50.08 34.29
C ILE A 35 -20.11 48.63 33.91
N GLY A 36 -20.02 48.35 32.58
CA GLY A 36 -19.73 47.08 31.97
C GLY A 36 -20.87 46.54 31.10
N LYS A 37 -20.74 45.31 30.66
CA LYS A 37 -21.71 44.67 29.75
C LYS A 37 -22.74 43.85 30.52
N TRP A 38 -24.00 44.02 30.16
CA TRP A 38 -25.14 43.33 30.76
C TRP A 38 -26.03 42.72 29.67
N ILE A 39 -26.33 41.43 29.78
CA ILE A 39 -27.27 40.74 28.88
C ILE A 39 -28.59 40.47 29.64
N THR A 40 -29.71 40.73 28.98
CA THR A 40 -31.03 40.40 29.51
C THR A 40 -31.17 38.88 29.62
N ALA A 41 -31.54 38.38 30.81
CA ALA A 41 -31.70 36.94 31.08
C ALA A 41 -33.18 36.55 31.12
N ASP A 42 -34.01 37.36 31.79
CA ASP A 42 -35.45 37.13 31.87
C ASP A 42 -36.24 38.45 31.85
N SER A 43 -37.53 38.35 31.49
CA SER A 43 -38.50 39.42 31.55
C SER A 43 -39.74 38.91 32.30
N ASN A 44 -40.20 39.69 33.28
CA ASN A 44 -41.33 39.34 34.14
C ASN A 44 -41.22 37.94 34.80
N GLY A 45 -39.98 37.51 35.10
CA GLY A 45 -39.67 36.22 35.70
C GLY A 45 -39.70 35.02 34.73
N LYS A 46 -39.93 35.23 33.43
CA LYS A 46 -39.81 34.21 32.39
C LYS A 46 -38.46 34.37 31.69
N ALA A 47 -37.70 33.28 31.53
CA ALA A 47 -36.45 33.28 30.78
C ALA A 47 -36.68 33.77 29.34
N LEU A 48 -35.86 34.70 28.86
CA LEU A 48 -35.98 35.23 27.53
C LEU A 48 -35.37 34.24 26.52
N PRO A 49 -36.12 33.91 25.45
CA PRO A 49 -35.49 33.24 24.31
C PRO A 49 -34.25 34.01 23.80
N THR A 50 -33.25 33.32 23.34
CA THR A 50 -31.98 33.96 22.97
C THR A 50 -32.17 35.05 21.89
N ASN A 51 -33.13 34.86 20.97
CA ASN A 51 -33.48 35.86 19.96
C ASN A 51 -34.14 37.13 20.46
N GLU A 52 -34.53 37.18 21.75
CA GLU A 52 -35.13 38.37 22.38
C GLU A 52 -34.17 39.09 23.34
N LYS A 53 -32.96 38.57 23.52
CA LYS A 53 -31.97 39.16 24.42
C LYS A 53 -31.33 40.43 23.85
N VAL A 54 -31.00 41.32 24.77
CA VAL A 54 -30.38 42.61 24.51
C VAL A 54 -29.11 42.72 25.34
N VAL A 55 -28.04 43.27 24.77
CA VAL A 55 -26.80 43.58 25.48
C VAL A 55 -26.68 45.08 25.64
N TYR A 56 -26.56 45.56 26.89
CA TYR A 56 -26.24 46.92 27.26
C TYR A 56 -24.76 46.97 27.67
N ASP A 57 -23.97 47.77 26.95
CA ASP A 57 -22.54 47.98 27.23
C ASP A 57 -22.31 49.38 27.78
N PHE A 58 -22.40 49.55 29.11
CA PHE A 58 -22.18 50.85 29.76
C PHE A 58 -20.70 51.17 29.85
N ILE A 59 -20.22 52.00 28.91
CA ILE A 59 -18.81 52.45 28.84
C ILE A 59 -18.51 53.47 29.92
N SER A 60 -19.51 54.29 30.22
CA SER A 60 -19.42 55.35 31.26
C SER A 60 -20.80 55.65 31.85
N THR A 61 -20.88 56.58 32.79
CA THR A 61 -22.16 57.06 33.36
C THR A 61 -22.94 57.95 32.39
N THR A 62 -22.38 58.29 31.20
CA THR A 62 -23.00 59.15 30.18
C THR A 62 -23.13 58.47 28.82
N GLU A 63 -22.61 57.28 28.68
CA GLU A 63 -22.55 56.59 27.37
C GLU A 63 -22.75 55.07 27.55
N THR A 64 -23.64 54.51 26.76
CA THR A 64 -23.81 53.08 26.58
C THR A 64 -23.99 52.70 25.13
N TYR A 65 -23.64 51.46 24.82
CA TYR A 65 -23.97 50.86 23.49
C TYR A 65 -25.01 49.78 23.71
N VAL A 66 -25.92 49.68 22.78
CA VAL A 66 -26.98 48.65 22.78
C VAL A 66 -26.82 47.77 21.56
N SER A 67 -26.78 46.48 21.79
CA SER A 67 -26.74 45.47 20.70
C SER A 67 -27.94 44.57 20.78
N LEU A 68 -28.61 44.42 19.65
CA LEU A 68 -29.80 43.55 19.53
C LEU A 68 -30.01 43.12 18.09
N SER A 69 -30.62 41.97 17.90
CA SER A 69 -31.10 41.50 16.61
C SER A 69 -32.24 40.51 16.82
N PHE A 70 -33.43 40.87 16.46
CA PHE A 70 -34.56 39.95 16.46
C PHE A 70 -35.46 40.14 15.25
N LYS A 71 -36.15 39.06 14.89
CA LYS A 71 -37.12 39.01 13.84
C LYS A 71 -38.51 39.25 14.40
N ASP A 72 -39.19 40.26 13.94
CA ASP A 72 -40.56 40.50 14.26
C ASP A 72 -41.45 39.99 13.14
N GLU A 73 -42.13 38.88 13.33
CA GLU A 73 -43.04 38.29 12.33
C GLU A 73 -44.18 39.19 11.90
N THR A 74 -44.52 40.18 12.75
CA THR A 74 -45.65 41.10 12.49
C THR A 74 -45.22 42.41 11.81
N ARG A 75 -43.92 42.68 11.65
CA ARG A 75 -43.41 43.97 11.16
C ARG A 75 -42.33 43.80 10.11
N LYS A 76 -42.42 44.62 9.04
CA LYS A 76 -41.49 44.62 7.89
C LYS A 76 -40.06 45.16 8.20
N ALA A 77 -39.81 45.73 9.35
CA ALA A 77 -38.52 46.30 9.73
C ALA A 77 -38.12 45.80 11.11
N THR A 78 -37.39 44.69 11.16
CA THR A 78 -36.79 44.19 12.40
C THR A 78 -35.43 44.86 12.63
N PRO A 79 -35.11 45.29 13.86
CA PRO A 79 -33.81 45.93 14.11
C PRO A 79 -32.66 44.94 14.02
N TRP A 80 -31.60 45.41 13.35
CA TRP A 80 -30.28 44.79 13.33
C TRP A 80 -29.27 45.82 13.81
N LYS A 81 -28.81 45.71 15.06
CA LYS A 81 -28.00 46.72 15.68
C LYS A 81 -26.78 46.10 16.37
N ASN A 82 -25.60 46.52 15.90
CA ASN A 82 -24.37 46.22 16.58
C ASN A 82 -23.80 47.52 17.20
N ARG A 83 -23.77 47.55 18.53
CA ARG A 83 -23.17 48.66 19.27
C ARG A 83 -23.72 50.05 18.90
N GLU A 84 -25.04 50.23 18.88
CA GLU A 84 -25.63 51.55 18.73
C GLU A 84 -25.46 52.40 19.99
N LYS A 85 -24.88 53.57 19.79
CA LYS A 85 -24.64 54.52 20.88
C LYS A 85 -25.91 55.11 21.39
N SER A 86 -26.06 55.13 22.73
CA SER A 86 -27.11 55.83 23.45
C SER A 86 -26.52 56.71 24.53
N ALA A 87 -27.08 57.93 24.68
CA ALA A 87 -26.76 58.82 25.79
C ALA A 87 -27.34 58.24 27.08
N VAL A 88 -26.63 58.35 28.18
CA VAL A 88 -27.05 57.85 29.50
C VAL A 88 -27.22 59.01 30.46
N GLU A 89 -28.34 59.05 31.15
CA GLU A 89 -28.57 59.93 32.29
C GLU A 89 -28.89 59.07 33.50
N ILE A 90 -28.21 59.30 34.64
CA ILE A 90 -28.43 58.52 35.89
C ILE A 90 -28.83 59.48 36.97
N PHE A 91 -30.02 59.25 37.56
CA PHE A 91 -30.51 60.02 38.72
C PHE A 91 -30.98 59.05 39.82
N GLY A 92 -30.15 58.87 40.82
CA GLY A 92 -30.42 57.85 41.89
C GLY A 92 -30.43 56.43 41.27
N ASN A 93 -31.62 55.82 41.41
CA ASN A 93 -31.87 54.46 40.89
C ASN A 93 -32.43 54.46 39.42
N ASP A 94 -32.68 55.63 38.87
CA ASP A 94 -33.23 55.77 37.49
C ASP A 94 -32.12 55.97 36.49
N VAL A 95 -32.12 55.16 35.46
CA VAL A 95 -31.17 55.22 34.34
C VAL A 95 -31.97 55.39 33.06
N THR A 96 -31.75 56.51 32.37
CA THR A 96 -32.39 56.78 31.09
C THR A 96 -31.41 56.68 29.96
N LEU A 97 -31.73 55.86 28.97
CA LEU A 97 -30.98 55.69 27.75
C LEU A 97 -31.73 56.37 26.62
N THR A 98 -31.09 57.29 25.90
CA THR A 98 -31.70 57.99 24.79
C THR A 98 -30.91 57.76 23.50
N GLN A 99 -31.59 57.26 22.49
CA GLN A 99 -31.06 57.04 21.17
C GLN A 99 -31.88 57.82 20.12
N ASN A 100 -31.23 58.60 19.32
CA ASN A 100 -31.80 59.35 18.21
C ASN A 100 -31.24 58.85 16.87
N SER A 101 -32.12 58.43 15.96
CA SER A 101 -31.71 57.95 14.62
C SER A 101 -32.86 58.26 13.65
N ASP A 102 -32.56 58.95 12.55
CA ASP A 102 -33.45 59.19 11.38
C ASP A 102 -34.90 59.57 11.73
N GLY A 103 -35.06 60.60 12.60
CA GLY A 103 -36.35 61.12 13.04
C GLY A 103 -37.10 60.22 14.02
N ARG A 104 -36.44 59.15 14.51
CA ARG A 104 -36.94 58.24 15.54
C ARG A 104 -36.11 58.45 16.82
N THR A 105 -36.81 58.59 17.94
CA THR A 105 -36.20 58.57 19.26
C THR A 105 -36.67 57.36 20.03
N VAL A 106 -35.72 56.57 20.56
CA VAL A 106 -35.93 55.47 21.46
C VAL A 106 -35.43 55.88 22.83
N VAL A 107 -36.31 55.84 23.82
CA VAL A 107 -36.00 56.12 25.23
C VAL A 107 -36.21 54.83 25.98
N VAL A 108 -35.19 54.33 26.70
CA VAL A 108 -35.27 53.22 27.63
C VAL A 108 -35.05 53.77 29.02
N GLU A 109 -36.07 53.67 29.88
CA GLU A 109 -35.99 54.05 31.28
C GLU A 109 -35.89 52.77 32.10
N LEU A 110 -34.84 52.68 32.96
CA LEU A 110 -34.57 51.57 33.86
C LEU A 110 -34.65 52.08 35.29
N HIS A 111 -35.70 51.72 36.02
CA HIS A 111 -35.71 51.89 37.46
C HIS A 111 -35.01 50.68 38.12
N ILE A 112 -33.81 50.86 38.64
CA ILE A 112 -32.97 49.81 39.20
C ILE A 112 -33.49 49.42 40.59
N GLU A 113 -34.08 48.25 40.70
CA GLU A 113 -34.55 47.70 41.95
C GLU A 113 -33.41 47.03 42.76
N ASN A 114 -32.51 46.35 42.04
CA ASN A 114 -31.34 45.71 42.65
C ASN A 114 -30.18 45.65 41.65
N ILE A 115 -28.96 45.87 42.10
CA ILE A 115 -27.73 45.76 41.31
C ILE A 115 -26.59 45.22 42.15
N SER A 116 -25.94 44.16 41.64
CA SER A 116 -24.75 43.55 42.22
C SER A 116 -23.63 43.46 41.14
N ASP A 117 -22.48 42.87 41.51
CA ASP A 117 -21.42 42.61 40.51
C ASP A 117 -21.77 41.48 39.53
N ALA A 118 -22.87 40.72 39.77
CA ALA A 118 -23.26 39.60 38.92
C ALA A 118 -24.58 39.79 38.19
N PHE A 119 -25.53 40.52 38.77
CA PHE A 119 -26.86 40.70 38.17
C PHE A 119 -27.45 42.08 38.47
N LEU A 120 -28.41 42.49 37.64
CA LEU A 120 -29.19 43.71 37.74
C LEU A 120 -30.67 43.34 37.56
N ILE A 121 -31.56 43.89 38.41
CA ILE A 121 -33.02 43.82 38.28
C ILE A 121 -33.55 45.23 38.13
N ALA A 122 -34.32 45.48 37.08
CA ALA A 122 -34.90 46.79 36.80
C ALA A 122 -36.32 46.69 36.25
N LYS A 123 -37.14 47.60 36.63
CA LYS A 123 -38.39 47.90 35.91
C LYS A 123 -37.97 48.72 34.66
N ARG A 124 -38.25 48.21 33.48
CA ARG A 124 -37.89 48.82 32.21
C ARG A 124 -39.11 49.37 31.51
N THR A 125 -39.02 50.63 31.03
CA THR A 125 -40.00 51.22 30.13
C THR A 125 -39.30 51.57 28.82
N VAL A 126 -39.80 51.08 27.70
CA VAL A 126 -39.28 51.38 26.34
C VAL A 126 -40.29 52.26 25.64
N THR A 127 -39.92 53.49 25.33
CA THR A 127 -40.77 54.45 24.59
C THR A 127 -40.13 54.77 23.24
N ILE A 128 -40.88 54.54 22.17
CA ILE A 128 -40.50 54.83 20.78
C ILE A 128 -41.33 55.98 20.27
N ARG A 129 -40.68 57.03 19.80
CA ARG A 129 -41.33 58.18 19.14
C ARG A 129 -40.80 58.32 17.69
N LYS A 130 -41.67 58.67 16.75
CA LYS A 130 -41.31 59.01 15.37
C LYS A 130 -41.86 60.41 15.06
N GLU A 131 -41.05 61.33 14.57
CA GLU A 131 -41.42 62.72 14.30
C GLU A 131 -42.16 63.38 15.46
N GLY A 132 -41.75 63.06 16.73
CA GLY A 132 -42.31 63.54 17.97
C GLY A 132 -43.59 62.80 18.46
N GLY A 133 -44.26 62.02 17.60
CA GLY A 133 -45.43 61.20 17.98
C GLY A 133 -45.07 59.86 18.62
N LEU A 134 -45.83 59.42 19.64
CA LEU A 134 -45.68 58.14 20.30
C LEU A 134 -46.04 57.02 19.35
N VAL A 135 -45.09 56.07 19.10
CA VAL A 135 -45.31 54.90 18.26
C VAL A 135 -45.59 53.67 19.15
N LYS A 136 -44.80 53.49 20.26
CA LYS A 136 -44.88 52.34 21.16
C LYS A 136 -44.40 52.72 22.56
N SER A 137 -45.09 52.17 23.56
CA SER A 137 -44.57 52.18 24.93
C SER A 137 -44.85 50.80 25.55
N GLU A 138 -43.81 50.18 26.12
CA GLU A 138 -43.87 48.86 26.75
C GLU A 138 -43.18 48.92 28.10
N GLU A 139 -43.72 48.16 29.06
CA GLU A 139 -43.20 48.11 30.42
C GLU A 139 -43.04 46.64 30.84
N ASP A 140 -41.87 46.28 31.40
CA ASP A 140 -41.58 44.97 31.93
C ASP A 140 -40.55 45.06 33.10
N ILE A 141 -40.40 43.93 33.84
CA ILE A 141 -39.33 43.78 34.83
C ILE A 141 -38.29 42.91 34.21
N ILE A 142 -37.08 43.41 34.00
CA ILE A 142 -35.97 42.67 33.44
C ILE A 142 -34.94 42.28 34.49
N ARG A 143 -34.37 41.11 34.32
CA ARG A 143 -33.14 40.70 35.00
C ARG A 143 -32.02 40.61 33.98
N CYS A 144 -30.93 41.29 34.23
CA CYS A 144 -29.71 41.21 33.41
C CYS A 144 -28.61 40.53 34.20
N VAL A 145 -27.76 39.79 33.47
CA VAL A 145 -26.54 39.17 34.01
C VAL A 145 -25.34 39.95 33.48
N LYS A 146 -24.33 40.19 34.33
CA LYS A 146 -23.11 40.89 33.95
C LYS A 146 -22.21 39.95 33.15
N LEU A 147 -21.77 40.43 32.00
CA LEU A 147 -20.84 39.70 31.16
C LEU A 147 -19.40 40.09 31.53
N ASN A 148 -18.59 39.12 31.89
CA ASN A 148 -17.19 39.32 32.24
C ASN A 148 -16.24 39.05 31.05
N GLU A 149 -16.73 38.40 29.97
CA GLU A 149 -15.97 38.07 28.76
C GLU A 149 -16.61 38.69 27.53
N ASP A 150 -15.77 39.00 26.56
CA ASP A 150 -16.16 39.46 25.23
C ASP A 150 -15.51 38.56 24.20
N PHE A 151 -16.30 37.85 23.44
CA PHE A 151 -15.86 36.89 22.45
C PHE A 151 -15.72 37.47 21.02
N SER A 152 -15.96 38.79 20.85
CA SER A 152 -15.99 39.44 19.54
C SER A 152 -14.71 39.26 18.72
N THR A 153 -13.55 39.17 19.37
CA THR A 153 -12.25 38.93 18.69
C THR A 153 -11.82 37.47 18.71
N LYS A 154 -12.28 36.68 19.68
CA LYS A 154 -11.91 35.28 19.79
C LYS A 154 -12.66 34.38 18.80
N ILE A 155 -13.84 34.80 18.34
CA ILE A 155 -14.66 34.03 17.42
C ILE A 155 -14.03 33.94 16.03
N LEU A 156 -13.13 34.85 15.68
CA LEU A 156 -12.51 34.93 14.36
C LEU A 156 -11.85 33.62 13.95
N GLY A 157 -12.04 33.23 12.67
CA GLY A 157 -11.50 32.03 12.06
C GLY A 157 -12.56 30.97 11.77
N ILE A 158 -12.12 29.76 11.49
CA ILE A 158 -12.96 28.66 11.03
C ILE A 158 -13.32 27.76 12.22
N TRP A 159 -14.59 27.45 12.32
CA TRP A 159 -15.15 26.61 13.36
C TRP A 159 -15.98 25.49 12.72
N GLU A 160 -15.72 24.26 13.12
CA GLU A 160 -16.46 23.07 12.66
C GLU A 160 -17.06 22.34 13.84
N GLY A 161 -18.29 21.90 13.70
CA GLY A 161 -18.95 21.16 14.75
C GLY A 161 -20.34 20.69 14.40
N ARG A 162 -20.97 20.10 15.39
CA ARG A 162 -22.30 19.51 15.24
C ARG A 162 -23.18 19.83 16.42
N MET A 163 -24.46 19.69 16.18
CA MET A 163 -25.47 19.76 17.21
C MET A 163 -25.21 18.69 18.29
N THR A 164 -25.35 19.12 19.55
CA THR A 164 -25.22 18.24 20.73
C THR A 164 -26.49 18.16 21.58
N SER A 165 -27.50 18.97 21.28
CA SER A 165 -28.81 18.94 21.87
C SER A 165 -29.76 17.96 21.14
N GLU A 166 -30.84 17.55 21.81
CA GLU A 166 -31.84 16.67 21.21
C GLU A 166 -32.71 17.36 20.16
N LYS A 167 -32.75 18.70 20.14
CA LYS A 167 -33.58 19.52 19.26
C LYS A 167 -32.86 20.78 18.80
N SER A 168 -32.89 21.05 17.49
CA SER A 168 -32.38 22.29 16.88
C SER A 168 -33.03 22.53 15.54
N ALA A 169 -32.83 23.73 14.98
CA ALA A 169 -33.16 24.03 13.57
C ALA A 169 -32.28 23.26 12.57
N TYR A 170 -31.10 22.84 12.99
CA TYR A 170 -30.17 21.98 12.21
C TYR A 170 -30.25 20.53 12.70
N ASP A 171 -31.43 19.94 12.61
CA ASP A 171 -31.72 18.59 13.13
C ASP A 171 -31.41 17.50 12.10
N ASP A 172 -30.30 17.65 11.37
CA ASP A 172 -29.86 16.77 10.29
C ASP A 172 -28.76 15.79 10.69
N GLY A 173 -28.22 15.92 11.91
CA GLY A 173 -27.14 15.07 12.43
C GLY A 173 -25.80 15.26 11.73
N GLN A 174 -25.67 16.28 10.88
CA GLN A 174 -24.47 16.56 10.10
C GLN A 174 -23.48 17.45 10.87
N GLU A 175 -22.29 17.59 10.33
CA GLU A 175 -21.31 18.58 10.75
C GLU A 175 -21.54 19.86 9.95
N HIS A 176 -21.30 20.99 10.60
CA HIS A 176 -21.45 22.32 10.05
C HIS A 176 -20.15 23.08 10.21
N ARG A 177 -19.82 23.97 9.27
CA ARG A 177 -18.63 24.78 9.32
C ARG A 177 -18.96 26.24 9.06
N TRP A 178 -18.40 27.14 9.89
CA TRP A 178 -18.49 28.59 9.76
C TRP A 178 -17.10 29.20 9.77
N GLU A 179 -16.86 30.18 8.92
CA GLU A 179 -15.70 31.06 8.97
C GLU A 179 -16.18 32.46 9.35
N PHE A 180 -15.77 32.96 10.52
CA PHE A 180 -16.06 34.32 10.99
C PHE A 180 -14.89 35.25 10.67
N LYS A 181 -15.14 36.33 9.89
CA LYS A 181 -14.13 37.29 9.42
C LYS A 181 -14.16 38.58 10.26
N ASP A 182 -13.05 39.31 10.26
CA ASP A 182 -12.87 40.56 11.02
C ASP A 182 -13.68 41.72 10.47
N ASP A 183 -14.16 41.64 9.25
CA ASP A 183 -15.04 42.65 8.62
C ASP A 183 -16.52 42.51 9.05
N GLY A 184 -16.86 41.54 9.92
CA GLY A 184 -18.22 41.25 10.38
C GLY A 184 -19.03 40.40 9.42
N THR A 185 -18.40 39.77 8.43
CA THR A 185 -19.01 38.79 7.57
C THR A 185 -18.68 37.36 7.99
N PHE A 186 -19.47 36.40 7.60
CA PHE A 186 -19.17 34.98 7.76
C PHE A 186 -19.41 34.20 6.48
N VAL A 187 -18.78 33.02 6.37
CA VAL A 187 -19.08 32.03 5.33
C VAL A 187 -19.61 30.79 6.05
N TYR A 188 -20.73 30.30 5.59
CA TYR A 188 -21.24 28.99 5.95
C TYR A 188 -20.87 27.98 4.88
N PHE A 189 -20.34 26.83 5.27
CA PHE A 189 -19.94 25.79 4.35
C PHE A 189 -20.87 24.59 4.45
N VAL A 190 -21.14 23.97 3.33
CA VAL A 190 -21.90 22.72 3.20
C VAL A 190 -20.97 21.63 2.67
N ARG A 191 -21.20 20.38 3.06
CA ARG A 191 -20.49 19.24 2.48
C ARG A 191 -21.18 18.78 1.22
N ASN A 192 -20.40 18.64 0.13
CA ASN A 192 -20.89 18.01 -1.09
C ASN A 192 -20.96 16.47 -0.95
N GLU A 193 -21.42 15.76 -1.99
CA GLU A 193 -21.54 14.29 -2.00
C GLU A 193 -20.19 13.58 -1.78
N ALA A 194 -19.07 14.21 -2.13
CA ALA A 194 -17.71 13.70 -1.89
C ALA A 194 -17.20 13.99 -0.48
N GLY A 195 -17.98 14.68 0.36
CA GLY A 195 -17.59 15.07 1.72
C GLY A 195 -16.75 16.33 1.83
N ILE A 196 -16.56 17.06 0.72
CA ILE A 196 -15.75 18.28 0.67
C ILE A 196 -16.58 19.48 1.09
N TRP A 197 -15.96 20.41 1.84
CA TRP A 197 -16.58 21.64 2.27
C TRP A 197 -16.56 22.68 1.14
N GLU A 198 -17.74 23.14 0.73
CA GLU A 198 -17.94 24.19 -0.26
C GLU A 198 -18.72 25.35 0.37
N PRO A 199 -18.44 26.62 0.01
CA PRO A 199 -19.25 27.73 0.46
C PRO A 199 -20.71 27.53 0.05
N GLY A 200 -21.64 27.76 0.96
CA GLY A 200 -23.07 27.79 0.66
C GLY A 200 -23.45 28.95 -0.27
N ASP A 201 -24.57 28.84 -0.96
CA ASP A 201 -25.09 29.83 -1.92
C ASP A 201 -25.71 31.07 -1.25
N ASP A 202 -25.63 31.19 0.07
CA ASP A 202 -26.20 32.29 0.83
C ASP A 202 -25.52 33.63 0.53
N THR A 203 -26.27 34.69 0.54
CA THR A 203 -25.77 36.06 0.36
C THR A 203 -26.05 36.93 1.60
N LEU A 204 -25.37 38.07 1.73
CA LEU A 204 -25.47 38.98 2.86
C LEU A 204 -25.17 38.29 4.21
N ASN A 205 -24.16 37.46 4.26
CA ASN A 205 -23.78 36.74 5.47
C ASN A 205 -23.04 37.67 6.43
N GLU A 206 -23.76 38.26 7.39
CA GLU A 206 -23.23 39.20 8.37
C GLU A 206 -23.43 38.69 9.79
N TYR A 207 -22.49 39.00 10.67
CA TYR A 207 -22.60 38.70 12.10
C TYR A 207 -22.10 39.84 12.95
N PHE A 208 -22.48 39.81 14.21
CA PHE A 208 -21.79 40.53 15.28
C PHE A 208 -21.82 39.72 16.58
N VAL A 209 -20.85 40.00 17.44
CA VAL A 209 -20.79 39.47 18.79
C VAL A 209 -20.77 40.63 19.76
N ALA A 210 -21.69 40.62 20.74
CA ALA A 210 -21.72 41.58 21.84
C ALA A 210 -21.60 40.81 23.15
N GLY A 211 -20.41 40.86 23.77
CA GLY A 211 -20.12 40.02 24.93
C GLY A 211 -20.13 38.52 24.52
N ASN A 212 -21.13 37.78 24.98
CA ASN A 212 -21.35 36.38 24.63
C ASN A 212 -22.51 36.14 23.64
N LEU A 213 -23.22 37.19 23.22
CA LEU A 213 -24.34 37.07 22.27
C LEU A 213 -23.80 37.17 20.85
N LEU A 214 -23.90 36.07 20.10
CA LEU A 214 -23.65 36.01 18.68
C LEU A 214 -24.97 36.17 17.91
N CYS A 215 -25.02 37.12 17.02
CA CYS A 215 -26.13 37.35 16.09
C CYS A 215 -25.66 37.19 14.66
N THR A 216 -26.36 36.40 13.86
CA THR A 216 -26.11 36.17 12.44
C THR A 216 -27.32 36.56 11.61
N ARG A 217 -27.08 37.05 10.38
CA ARG A 217 -28.13 37.21 9.35
C ARG A 217 -27.60 36.86 7.98
N TRP A 218 -28.46 36.29 7.17
CA TRP A 218 -28.15 35.91 5.79
C TRP A 218 -29.38 35.96 4.91
N ILE A 219 -29.19 35.97 3.60
CA ILE A 219 -30.25 35.85 2.63
C ILE A 219 -30.13 34.52 1.91
N GLU A 220 -31.14 33.67 2.08
CA GLU A 220 -31.30 32.40 1.41
C GLU A 220 -32.57 32.44 0.55
N ASN A 221 -32.47 32.10 -0.75
CA ASN A 221 -33.58 32.15 -1.70
C ASN A 221 -34.36 33.48 -1.70
N GLY A 222 -33.65 34.61 -1.46
CA GLY A 222 -34.24 35.94 -1.41
C GLY A 222 -34.99 36.30 -0.10
N VAL A 223 -34.91 35.43 0.90
CA VAL A 223 -35.49 35.64 2.24
C VAL A 223 -34.38 35.91 3.27
N GLU A 224 -34.53 37.02 3.99
CA GLU A 224 -33.61 37.32 5.11
C GLU A 224 -33.93 36.41 6.28
N ASN A 225 -32.90 35.69 6.74
CA ASN A 225 -32.91 34.85 7.92
C ASN A 225 -32.02 35.47 9.00
N ARG A 226 -32.32 35.20 10.26
CA ARG A 226 -31.51 35.64 11.41
C ARG A 226 -31.51 34.58 12.48
N GLU A 227 -30.35 34.44 13.13
CA GLU A 227 -30.16 33.49 14.19
C GLU A 227 -29.31 34.03 15.33
N TRP A 228 -29.60 33.62 16.55
CA TRP A 228 -28.99 34.13 17.77
C TRP A 228 -28.50 32.97 18.60
N TRP A 229 -27.25 33.08 19.06
CA TRP A 229 -26.63 32.12 19.92
C TRP A 229 -25.93 32.79 21.09
N GLU A 230 -25.88 32.14 22.23
CA GLU A 230 -25.04 32.56 23.36
C GLU A 230 -23.79 31.66 23.35
N ILE A 231 -22.63 32.27 23.29
CA ILE A 231 -21.37 31.55 23.44
C ILE A 231 -21.23 31.24 24.94
N ALA A 232 -21.46 29.98 25.28
CA ALA A 232 -21.42 29.51 26.67
C ALA A 232 -19.99 29.37 27.17
N THR A 233 -19.11 28.87 26.33
CA THR A 233 -17.66 28.75 26.57
C THR A 233 -16.89 28.88 25.27
N MET A 234 -15.71 29.46 25.34
CA MET A 234 -14.78 29.53 24.21
C MET A 234 -13.33 29.58 24.70
N ASN A 235 -12.48 28.82 24.06
CA ASN A 235 -11.03 28.91 24.15
C ASN A 235 -10.40 28.88 22.74
N ASP A 236 -9.08 28.77 22.64
CA ASP A 236 -8.38 28.80 21.36
C ASP A 236 -8.66 27.59 20.45
N LYS A 237 -9.28 26.52 20.97
CA LYS A 237 -9.53 25.27 20.25
C LYS A 237 -10.97 24.82 20.19
N ALA A 238 -11.79 25.26 21.14
CA ALA A 238 -13.16 24.77 21.27
C ALA A 238 -14.11 25.89 21.66
N MET A 239 -15.34 25.79 21.20
CA MET A 239 -16.44 26.69 21.49
C MET A 239 -17.72 25.89 21.68
N ILE A 240 -18.51 26.28 22.68
CA ILE A 240 -19.88 25.80 22.87
C ILE A 240 -20.80 27.00 22.77
N TRP A 241 -21.74 26.97 21.88
CA TRP A 241 -22.82 27.93 21.83
C TRP A 241 -24.15 27.24 22.09
N ILE A 242 -25.04 28.00 22.72
CA ILE A 242 -26.39 27.55 23.11
C ILE A 242 -27.42 28.58 22.73
N ALA A 243 -28.65 28.15 22.51
CA ALA A 243 -29.75 29.04 22.30
C ALA A 243 -30.98 28.50 23.02
N LEU A 244 -31.62 29.35 23.87
CA LEU A 244 -32.94 29.09 24.37
C LEU A 244 -33.93 29.48 23.28
N ARG A 245 -34.73 28.53 22.84
CA ARG A 245 -35.77 28.69 21.81
C ARG A 245 -37.15 28.53 22.43
N GLU A 246 -38.15 29.13 21.81
CA GLU A 246 -39.54 29.01 22.22
C GLU A 246 -40.38 28.52 21.04
N GLU A 247 -41.18 27.49 21.26
CA GLU A 247 -42.14 26.97 20.29
C GLU A 247 -43.41 27.82 20.25
N LYS A 248 -44.25 27.61 19.24
CA LYS A 248 -45.55 28.30 19.05
C LYS A 248 -46.53 28.05 20.21
N ASP A 249 -46.36 26.96 20.94
CA ASP A 249 -47.18 26.61 22.10
C ASP A 249 -46.66 27.24 23.43
N GLY A 250 -45.53 27.97 23.35
CA GLY A 250 -44.87 28.59 24.51
C GLY A 250 -43.93 27.69 25.30
N SER A 251 -43.74 26.44 24.88
CA SER A 251 -42.73 25.55 25.45
C SER A 251 -41.33 26.00 25.05
N GLN A 252 -40.36 25.87 25.95
CA GLN A 252 -38.99 26.28 25.70
C GLN A 252 -38.07 25.07 25.66
N TYR A 253 -37.07 25.10 24.78
CA TYR A 253 -36.00 24.12 24.68
C TYR A 253 -34.66 24.79 24.46
N THR A 254 -33.56 24.08 24.74
CA THR A 254 -32.20 24.56 24.50
C THR A 254 -31.60 23.82 23.34
N ALA A 255 -31.20 24.56 22.30
CA ALA A 255 -30.33 24.07 21.25
C ALA A 255 -28.87 24.31 21.64
N ALA A 256 -27.98 23.39 21.25
CA ALA A 256 -26.56 23.49 21.58
C ALA A 256 -25.69 22.92 20.44
N PHE A 257 -24.58 23.58 20.16
CA PHE A 257 -23.52 23.11 19.29
C PHE A 257 -22.19 23.04 20.04
N SER A 258 -21.41 22.00 19.72
CA SER A 258 -20.02 21.89 20.11
C SER A 258 -19.16 22.07 18.87
N MET A 259 -18.25 23.05 18.92
CA MET A 259 -17.44 23.49 17.79
C MET A 259 -15.95 23.34 18.11
N GLU A 260 -15.18 22.91 17.15
CA GLU A 260 -13.71 22.91 17.19
C GLU A 260 -13.18 23.96 16.23
N LYS A 261 -12.10 24.65 16.63
CA LYS A 261 -11.45 25.64 15.76
C LYS A 261 -10.55 24.92 14.78
N ILE A 262 -10.83 25.12 13.50
CA ILE A 262 -10.01 24.61 12.41
C ILE A 262 -8.91 25.61 12.11
N SER A 263 -7.68 25.16 12.15
CA SER A 263 -6.53 25.93 11.71
C SER A 263 -5.84 25.18 10.57
N PHE A 264 -5.75 25.77 9.43
CA PHE A 264 -4.94 25.26 8.33
C PHE A 264 -3.46 25.59 8.58
N PRO A 265 -2.55 24.75 8.09
CA PRO A 265 -1.13 25.02 8.20
C PRO A 265 -0.77 26.30 7.46
N THR A 266 0.11 27.08 8.03
CA THR A 266 0.73 28.25 7.37
C THR A 266 1.68 27.79 6.27
N GLN A 267 2.03 28.68 5.33
CA GLN A 267 3.04 28.37 4.30
C GLN A 267 4.35 27.83 4.91
N ALA A 268 4.82 28.41 6.00
CA ALA A 268 6.04 27.97 6.67
C ALA A 268 5.94 26.53 7.23
N GLU A 269 4.78 26.16 7.77
CA GLU A 269 4.52 24.78 8.25
C GLU A 269 4.42 23.79 7.09
N VAL A 270 3.77 24.18 5.99
CA VAL A 270 3.75 23.38 4.75
C VAL A 270 5.16 23.17 4.24
N GLU A 271 5.94 24.24 4.07
CA GLU A 271 7.32 24.19 3.57
C GLU A 271 8.24 23.36 4.49
N ALA A 272 8.01 23.36 5.80
CA ALA A 272 8.79 22.59 6.76
C ALA A 272 8.58 21.06 6.59
N SER A 273 7.37 20.62 6.25
CA SER A 273 6.97 19.22 6.27
C SER A 273 6.83 18.57 4.89
N ILE A 274 6.55 19.37 3.83
CA ILE A 274 6.13 18.83 2.52
C ILE A 274 7.22 18.09 1.75
N ARG A 275 8.50 18.40 2.00
CA ARG A 275 9.59 17.74 1.26
C ARG A 275 9.62 16.23 1.49
N GLY A 276 9.87 15.49 0.42
CA GLY A 276 9.94 14.02 0.43
C GLY A 276 8.94 13.40 -0.51
N LYS A 277 8.66 12.13 -0.28
CA LYS A 277 7.74 11.32 -1.08
C LYS A 277 6.42 11.11 -0.33
N TRP A 278 5.34 11.29 -1.06
CA TRP A 278 3.97 11.16 -0.55
C TRP A 278 3.17 10.23 -1.46
N MET A 279 2.54 9.22 -0.88
CA MET A 279 1.68 8.30 -1.62
C MET A 279 0.23 8.47 -1.17
N ASN A 280 -0.71 8.58 -2.10
CA ASN A 280 -2.13 8.66 -1.76
C ASN A 280 -2.59 7.34 -1.10
N PHE A 281 -3.19 7.48 0.06
CA PHE A 281 -3.66 6.35 0.87
C PHE A 281 -5.18 6.20 0.81
N GLU A 282 -5.91 7.32 0.93
CA GLU A 282 -7.37 7.38 0.83
C GLU A 282 -7.80 8.54 -0.06
N VAL A 283 -8.91 8.36 -0.77
CA VAL A 283 -9.60 9.41 -1.52
C VAL A 283 -11.06 9.45 -1.04
N ASN A 284 -11.51 10.62 -0.59
CA ASN A 284 -12.86 10.85 -0.04
C ASN A 284 -13.23 9.86 1.09
N GLY A 285 -12.27 9.56 1.97
CA GLY A 285 -12.45 8.65 3.10
C GLY A 285 -12.49 7.16 2.73
N VAL A 286 -12.18 6.83 1.47
CA VAL A 286 -12.15 5.45 0.97
C VAL A 286 -10.70 5.08 0.65
N PRO A 287 -10.15 3.97 1.19
CA PRO A 287 -8.81 3.53 0.86
C PRO A 287 -8.60 3.38 -0.64
N SER A 288 -7.55 3.97 -1.18
CA SER A 288 -7.22 3.89 -2.62
C SER A 288 -6.86 2.46 -3.01
N LEU A 289 -7.42 1.97 -4.11
CA LEU A 289 -6.97 0.71 -4.68
C LEU A 289 -5.49 0.83 -5.06
N THR A 290 -4.74 -0.27 -4.97
CA THR A 290 -3.31 -0.20 -5.23
C THR A 290 -2.99 0.25 -6.65
N ASN A 291 -3.83 -0.10 -7.63
CA ASN A 291 -3.70 0.33 -9.02
C ASN A 291 -4.09 1.80 -9.29
N GLU A 292 -4.60 2.50 -8.28
CA GLU A 292 -4.94 3.94 -8.35
C GLU A 292 -3.94 4.81 -7.58
N LYS A 293 -2.92 4.18 -6.98
CA LYS A 293 -1.91 4.89 -6.21
C LYS A 293 -0.88 5.57 -7.09
N SER A 294 -0.40 6.69 -6.59
CA SER A 294 0.71 7.47 -7.17
C SER A 294 1.66 7.93 -6.08
N VAL A 295 2.88 8.21 -6.45
CA VAL A 295 3.89 8.79 -5.56
C VAL A 295 4.23 10.20 -6.02
N LEU A 296 3.92 11.17 -5.17
CA LEU A 296 4.32 12.56 -5.34
C LEU A 296 5.64 12.80 -4.60
N THR A 297 6.65 13.23 -5.30
CA THR A 297 7.96 13.60 -4.73
C THR A 297 8.15 15.10 -4.78
N ILE A 298 8.25 15.77 -3.62
CA ILE A 298 8.62 17.19 -3.54
C ILE A 298 10.12 17.28 -3.25
N LEU A 299 10.89 17.66 -4.25
CA LEU A 299 12.35 17.77 -4.19
C LEU A 299 12.77 19.12 -3.58
N THR A 300 12.19 20.17 -4.10
CA THR A 300 12.40 21.56 -3.65
C THR A 300 11.07 22.30 -3.73
N PHE A 301 11.04 23.57 -3.28
CA PHE A 301 9.81 24.39 -3.34
C PHE A 301 9.41 24.83 -4.75
N ASN A 302 10.21 24.47 -5.76
CA ASN A 302 9.91 24.76 -7.16
C ASN A 302 10.05 23.54 -8.09
N ARG A 303 10.41 22.35 -7.58
CA ARG A 303 10.54 21.11 -8.35
C ARG A 303 10.03 19.93 -7.60
N GLY A 304 9.29 19.11 -8.29
CA GLY A 304 8.81 17.80 -7.83
C GLY A 304 8.85 16.77 -8.94
N ALA A 305 8.37 15.59 -8.62
CA ALA A 305 8.14 14.52 -9.58
C ALA A 305 6.93 13.69 -9.18
N ILE A 306 6.26 13.09 -10.14
CA ILE A 306 5.15 12.17 -9.92
C ILE A 306 5.48 10.85 -10.58
N SER A 307 5.27 9.76 -9.85
CA SER A 307 5.32 8.40 -10.39
C SER A 307 3.94 7.78 -10.32
N ALA A 308 3.46 7.28 -11.45
CA ALA A 308 2.14 6.65 -11.56
C ALA A 308 2.10 5.63 -12.69
N SER A 309 1.26 4.62 -12.52
CA SER A 309 0.92 3.66 -13.56
C SER A 309 -0.58 3.41 -13.54
N LEU A 310 -1.33 4.18 -14.31
CA LEU A 310 -2.78 4.19 -14.30
C LEU A 310 -3.31 3.83 -15.70
N TYR A 311 -4.41 3.08 -15.74
CA TYR A 311 -5.20 2.99 -16.95
C TYR A 311 -6.10 4.23 -17.07
N GLY A 312 -6.08 4.86 -18.24
CA GLY A 312 -7.05 5.90 -18.56
C GLY A 312 -8.47 5.31 -18.68
N ASN A 313 -9.48 6.15 -18.47
CA ASN A 313 -10.84 5.82 -18.86
C ASN A 313 -10.91 5.58 -20.38
N PRO A 314 -11.92 4.84 -20.90
CA PRO A 314 -12.08 4.65 -22.34
C PRO A 314 -11.98 5.96 -23.12
N GLY A 315 -10.98 6.07 -24.01
CA GLY A 315 -10.66 7.28 -24.78
C GLY A 315 -9.59 8.20 -24.17
N MET A 316 -9.10 7.93 -22.97
CA MET A 316 -7.96 8.63 -22.38
C MET A 316 -6.66 7.82 -22.55
N GLU A 317 -5.55 8.53 -22.70
CA GLU A 317 -4.23 7.89 -22.77
C GLU A 317 -3.84 7.30 -21.42
N THR A 318 -3.35 6.07 -21.41
CA THR A 318 -2.85 5.40 -20.19
C THR A 318 -1.54 6.04 -19.76
N VAL A 319 -1.35 6.18 -18.46
CA VAL A 319 -0.16 6.79 -17.86
C VAL A 319 0.78 5.69 -17.37
N TRP A 320 2.03 5.76 -17.81
CA TRP A 320 3.16 4.99 -17.29
C TRP A 320 4.32 5.94 -17.09
N ASN A 321 4.43 6.50 -15.90
CA ASN A 321 5.44 7.50 -15.59
C ASN A 321 6.26 7.08 -14.38
N GLU A 322 7.57 7.07 -14.54
CA GLU A 322 8.52 7.03 -13.45
C GLU A 322 9.18 8.40 -13.33
N LEU A 323 8.98 9.07 -12.19
CA LEU A 323 9.60 10.36 -11.87
C LEU A 323 9.36 11.44 -12.95
N GLU A 324 8.12 11.57 -13.44
CA GLU A 324 7.75 12.70 -14.30
C GLU A 324 7.96 14.02 -13.56
N GLU A 325 8.82 14.89 -14.06
CA GLU A 325 9.13 16.18 -13.42
C GLU A 325 7.94 17.14 -13.49
N VAL A 326 7.67 17.81 -12.38
CA VAL A 326 6.63 18.84 -12.25
C VAL A 326 7.20 20.11 -11.62
N ASP A 327 6.73 21.26 -12.10
CA ASP A 327 6.98 22.53 -11.44
C ASP A 327 6.09 22.65 -10.19
N VAL A 328 6.67 23.08 -9.08
CA VAL A 328 5.98 23.23 -7.78
C VAL A 328 5.92 24.70 -7.42
N THR A 329 4.78 25.16 -6.94
CA THR A 329 4.66 26.46 -6.26
C THR A 329 3.88 26.28 -4.96
N ILE A 330 4.32 26.99 -3.92
CA ILE A 330 3.67 26.98 -2.62
C ILE A 330 3.28 28.42 -2.26
N LYS A 331 2.01 28.62 -2.03
CA LYS A 331 1.47 29.90 -1.60
C LYS A 331 0.44 29.66 -0.50
N ASP A 332 0.69 30.23 0.67
CA ASP A 332 -0.08 29.96 1.88
C ASP A 332 -0.09 28.44 2.15
N ASN A 333 -1.24 27.80 2.23
CA ASN A 333 -1.38 26.34 2.34
C ASN A 333 -1.76 25.66 1.02
N VAL A 334 -1.63 26.32 -0.12
CA VAL A 334 -1.89 25.77 -1.45
C VAL A 334 -0.58 25.37 -2.11
N VAL A 335 -0.50 24.12 -2.55
CA VAL A 335 0.60 23.59 -3.35
C VAL A 335 0.09 23.34 -4.76
N SER A 336 0.67 24.01 -5.73
CA SER A 336 0.32 23.81 -7.14
C SER A 336 1.44 23.04 -7.84
N LEU A 337 1.06 21.99 -8.56
CA LEU A 337 1.94 21.16 -9.38
C LEU A 337 1.57 21.38 -10.84
N ILE A 338 2.54 21.67 -11.68
CA ILE A 338 2.30 21.93 -13.11
C ILE A 338 3.16 20.96 -13.91
N SER A 339 2.52 20.21 -14.81
CA SER A 339 3.16 19.35 -15.80
C SER A 339 2.69 19.76 -17.19
N GLN A 340 3.57 19.63 -18.17
CA GLN A 340 3.26 19.86 -19.57
C GLN A 340 3.68 18.65 -20.41
N PRO A 341 2.92 17.54 -20.32
CA PRO A 341 3.28 16.28 -20.98
C PRO A 341 3.30 16.40 -22.50
N LYS A 342 2.55 17.36 -23.08
CA LYS A 342 2.53 17.66 -24.53
C LYS A 342 2.41 19.16 -24.76
N PRO A 343 2.86 19.71 -25.91
CA PRO A 343 2.79 21.14 -26.18
C PRO A 343 1.38 21.76 -26.12
N ALA A 344 0.34 20.97 -26.37
CA ALA A 344 -1.04 21.41 -26.36
C ALA A 344 -1.81 21.05 -25.08
N LEU A 345 -1.20 20.30 -24.15
CA LEU A 345 -1.83 19.80 -22.94
C LEU A 345 -1.00 20.22 -21.72
N ALA A 346 -1.57 21.04 -20.86
CA ALA A 346 -1.02 21.34 -19.54
C ALA A 346 -1.92 20.75 -18.46
N LEU A 347 -1.30 20.15 -17.47
CA LEU A 347 -1.95 19.62 -16.27
C LEU A 347 -1.52 20.48 -15.08
N ARG A 348 -2.48 20.95 -14.30
CA ARG A 348 -2.24 21.69 -13.06
C ARG A 348 -3.03 21.02 -11.94
N VAL A 349 -2.33 20.57 -10.92
CA VAL A 349 -2.93 20.01 -9.71
C VAL A 349 -2.81 21.05 -8.62
N GLU A 350 -3.91 21.46 -8.02
CA GLU A 350 -3.93 22.31 -6.83
C GLU A 350 -4.30 21.48 -5.61
N MET A 351 -3.43 21.53 -4.61
CA MET A 351 -3.61 20.83 -3.35
C MET A 351 -3.77 21.87 -2.25
N PHE A 352 -4.99 22.04 -1.75
CA PHE A 352 -5.25 22.83 -0.56
C PHE A 352 -4.95 21.97 0.67
N ILE A 353 -3.82 22.22 1.32
CA ILE A 353 -3.36 21.41 2.46
C ILE A 353 -4.21 21.75 3.68
N THR A 354 -4.98 20.79 4.15
CA THR A 354 -5.82 20.93 5.34
C THR A 354 -5.07 20.56 6.62
N SER A 355 -4.15 19.61 6.53
CA SER A 355 -3.19 19.28 7.60
C SER A 355 -1.95 18.60 7.04
N ILE A 356 -0.81 18.79 7.67
CA ILE A 356 0.45 18.16 7.30
C ILE A 356 1.38 18.00 8.51
N ASN A 357 2.02 16.84 8.60
CA ASN A 357 3.09 16.55 9.55
C ASN A 357 4.18 15.69 8.89
N ASP A 358 5.10 15.13 9.67
CA ASP A 358 6.21 14.30 9.17
C ASP A 358 5.81 12.89 8.69
N GLN A 359 4.54 12.51 8.81
CA GLN A 359 4.06 11.17 8.48
C GLN A 359 2.86 11.18 7.53
N GLU A 360 1.97 12.15 7.66
CA GLU A 360 0.70 12.22 6.92
C GLU A 360 0.38 13.65 6.47
N MET A 361 -0.35 13.76 5.37
CA MET A 361 -0.85 15.00 4.80
C MET A 361 -2.28 14.78 4.31
N HIS A 362 -3.17 15.70 4.65
CA HIS A 362 -4.51 15.76 4.10
C HIS A 362 -4.63 17.00 3.21
N ALA A 363 -5.20 16.81 2.04
CA ALA A 363 -5.38 17.90 1.09
C ALA A 363 -6.68 17.75 0.31
N ASP A 364 -7.30 18.89 0.00
CA ASP A 364 -8.35 18.96 -1.03
C ASP A 364 -7.64 19.20 -2.37
N VAL A 365 -7.74 18.23 -3.28
CA VAL A 365 -6.99 18.18 -4.53
C VAL A 365 -7.89 18.42 -5.72
N THR A 366 -7.58 19.43 -6.52
CA THR A 366 -8.30 19.74 -7.76
C THR A 366 -7.35 19.60 -8.94
N LEU A 367 -7.73 18.81 -9.93
CA LEU A 367 -7.01 18.69 -11.20
C LEU A 367 -7.63 19.61 -12.23
N TYR A 368 -6.82 20.46 -12.83
CA TYR A 368 -7.14 21.29 -13.98
C TYR A 368 -6.42 20.77 -15.21
N MET A 369 -7.14 20.55 -16.27
CA MET A 369 -6.62 20.15 -17.56
C MET A 369 -6.84 21.26 -18.58
N THR A 370 -5.77 21.80 -19.17
CA THR A 370 -5.85 22.80 -20.22
C THR A 370 -5.49 22.13 -21.54
N GLU A 371 -6.46 21.99 -22.42
CA GLU A 371 -6.27 21.46 -23.77
C GLU A 371 -6.60 22.56 -24.80
N ASN A 372 -5.66 22.84 -25.70
CA ASN A 372 -5.84 23.86 -26.75
C ASN A 372 -6.29 25.23 -26.22
N GLY A 373 -5.87 25.61 -25.01
CA GLY A 373 -6.18 26.89 -24.35
C GLY A 373 -7.53 26.91 -23.62
N THR A 374 -8.24 25.81 -23.53
CA THR A 374 -9.46 25.66 -22.73
C THR A 374 -9.13 24.87 -21.45
N GLU A 375 -9.34 25.49 -20.29
CA GLU A 375 -9.18 24.84 -19.00
C GLU A 375 -10.49 24.19 -18.54
N VAL A 376 -10.41 22.94 -18.10
CA VAL A 376 -11.50 22.16 -17.50
C VAL A 376 -11.03 21.64 -16.16
N ASN A 377 -11.87 21.75 -15.16
CA ASN A 377 -11.61 21.18 -13.84
C ASN A 377 -12.38 19.86 -13.72
N THR A 378 -11.77 18.86 -13.07
CA THR A 378 -12.32 17.51 -12.90
C THR A 378 -13.13 17.32 -11.61
N GLY A 379 -13.29 18.39 -10.81
CA GLY A 379 -13.80 18.31 -9.45
C GLY A 379 -12.66 18.32 -8.41
N THR A 380 -13.05 18.31 -7.15
CA THR A 380 -12.11 18.34 -6.01
C THR A 380 -12.31 17.07 -5.19
N ASP A 381 -11.22 16.39 -4.88
CA ASP A 381 -11.20 15.19 -4.04
C ASP A 381 -10.45 15.48 -2.73
N HIS A 382 -10.95 14.95 -1.62
CA HIS A 382 -10.22 14.95 -0.35
C HIS A 382 -9.27 13.76 -0.30
N VAL A 383 -7.96 14.03 -0.26
CA VAL A 383 -6.92 13.00 -0.35
C VAL A 383 -6.08 12.96 0.93
N HIS A 384 -5.98 11.78 1.50
CA HIS A 384 -5.02 11.48 2.55
C HIS A 384 -3.76 10.87 1.94
N TYR A 385 -2.62 11.47 2.23
CA TYR A 385 -1.30 11.02 1.81
C TYR A 385 -0.49 10.53 3.00
N GLU A 386 0.22 9.42 2.81
CA GLU A 386 1.25 8.95 3.74
C GLU A 386 2.64 9.29 3.22
N LYS A 387 3.54 9.70 4.11
CA LYS A 387 4.94 9.95 3.76
C LYS A 387 5.70 8.65 3.59
N VAL A 388 6.31 8.47 2.42
CA VAL A 388 7.09 7.29 2.07
C VAL A 388 8.56 7.55 2.36
N LYS A 389 9.15 6.72 3.22
CA LYS A 389 10.57 6.80 3.61
C LYS A 389 11.40 5.69 2.98
N GLU A 390 10.75 4.63 2.58
CA GLU A 390 11.32 3.43 1.98
C GLU A 390 11.87 3.73 0.58
N ARG A 391 12.90 2.97 0.17
CA ARG A 391 13.56 3.09 -1.14
C ARG A 391 13.91 1.71 -1.66
N PHE A 392 12.90 0.96 -2.05
CA PHE A 392 13.06 -0.44 -2.47
C PHE A 392 13.53 -0.64 -3.92
N ASN A 393 13.77 0.42 -4.67
CA ASN A 393 14.14 0.35 -6.08
C ASN A 393 15.48 -0.39 -6.37
N ARG A 394 16.37 -0.48 -5.38
CA ARG A 394 17.60 -1.28 -5.48
C ARG A 394 17.49 -2.62 -4.79
N GLU A 395 16.82 -2.66 -3.65
CA GLU A 395 16.64 -3.85 -2.83
C GLU A 395 15.81 -4.92 -3.54
N ILE A 396 14.88 -4.52 -4.42
CA ILE A 396 14.07 -5.44 -5.21
C ILE A 396 14.89 -6.18 -6.27
N GLN A 397 16.01 -5.61 -6.74
CA GLN A 397 16.80 -6.21 -7.80
C GLN A 397 17.34 -7.60 -7.43
N GLY A 398 17.35 -8.48 -8.42
CA GLY A 398 17.72 -9.88 -8.27
C GLY A 398 16.53 -10.82 -8.39
N VAL A 399 16.75 -12.04 -7.98
CA VAL A 399 15.77 -13.11 -8.14
C VAL A 399 15.03 -13.38 -6.85
N TRP A 400 13.70 -13.50 -6.97
CA TRP A 400 12.81 -13.74 -5.87
C TRP A 400 11.88 -14.91 -6.17
N GLU A 401 11.76 -15.85 -5.24
CA GLU A 401 10.86 -16.98 -5.35
C GLU A 401 9.83 -16.95 -4.22
N GLY A 402 8.57 -17.16 -4.55
CA GLY A 402 7.54 -17.16 -3.54
C GLY A 402 6.16 -17.46 -4.09
N ARG A 403 5.20 -17.42 -3.19
CA ARG A 403 3.81 -17.72 -3.51
C ARG A 403 2.86 -16.76 -2.82
N ARG A 404 1.63 -16.78 -3.28
CA ARG A 404 0.53 -16.07 -2.66
C ARG A 404 0.35 -16.50 -1.20
N THR A 405 0.16 -15.53 -0.31
CA THR A 405 -0.12 -15.74 1.12
C THR A 405 -1.43 -15.09 1.56
N GLY A 406 -1.97 -14.18 0.76
CA GLY A 406 -3.26 -13.55 0.97
C GLY A 406 -4.42 -14.31 0.34
N GLY A 407 -5.62 -13.80 0.52
CA GLY A 407 -6.86 -14.41 0.03
C GLY A 407 -6.94 -14.59 -1.48
N LYS A 408 -7.87 -13.91 -2.15
CA LYS A 408 -8.04 -13.96 -3.61
C LYS A 408 -6.93 -13.20 -4.34
N SER A 409 -6.46 -13.69 -5.50
CA SER A 409 -5.50 -13.01 -6.37
C SER A 409 -5.74 -13.36 -7.83
N THR A 410 -5.18 -12.59 -8.73
CA THR A 410 -5.07 -12.91 -10.17
C THR A 410 -4.14 -14.11 -10.41
N HIS A 411 -3.19 -14.35 -9.52
CA HIS A 411 -2.33 -15.55 -9.51
C HIS A 411 -2.91 -16.60 -8.53
N ASP A 412 -4.10 -17.09 -8.82
CA ASP A 412 -4.92 -17.93 -7.91
C ASP A 412 -4.62 -19.44 -8.06
N ASP A 413 -3.42 -19.77 -8.50
CA ASP A 413 -2.99 -21.13 -8.82
C ASP A 413 -2.31 -21.86 -7.66
N ASP A 414 -2.11 -21.23 -6.50
CA ASP A 414 -1.35 -21.74 -5.34
C ASP A 414 0.11 -22.17 -5.68
N GLU A 415 0.60 -21.80 -6.85
CA GLU A 415 1.93 -22.17 -7.33
C GLU A 415 3.02 -21.23 -6.81
N TYR A 416 4.27 -21.68 -6.88
CA TYR A 416 5.41 -20.81 -6.70
C TYR A 416 5.67 -20.01 -7.97
N HIS A 417 6.00 -18.76 -7.81
CA HIS A 417 6.41 -17.86 -8.87
C HIS A 417 7.84 -17.41 -8.64
N HIS A 418 8.56 -17.17 -9.72
CA HIS A 418 9.93 -16.74 -9.70
C HIS A 418 10.04 -15.46 -10.52
N TRP A 419 10.43 -14.35 -9.88
CA TRP A 419 10.62 -13.05 -10.50
C TRP A 419 12.08 -12.67 -10.46
N GLU A 420 12.61 -12.26 -11.60
CA GLU A 420 13.94 -11.70 -11.72
C GLU A 420 13.80 -10.22 -12.11
N TYR A 421 14.15 -9.31 -11.21
CA TYR A 421 14.13 -7.87 -11.44
C TYR A 421 15.52 -7.38 -11.81
N LEU A 422 15.67 -6.81 -13.02
CA LEU A 422 16.92 -6.35 -13.57
C LEU A 422 17.15 -4.86 -13.30
N ASP A 423 18.37 -4.40 -13.40
CA ASP A 423 18.76 -3.00 -13.11
C ASP A 423 18.40 -2.02 -14.24
N ASP A 424 18.04 -2.53 -15.41
CA ASP A 424 17.58 -1.76 -16.57
C ASP A 424 16.07 -1.45 -16.55
N GLY A 425 15.34 -1.87 -15.49
CA GLY A 425 13.90 -1.66 -15.37
C GLY A 425 13.05 -2.73 -16.06
N THR A 426 13.66 -3.81 -16.51
CA THR A 426 12.96 -4.99 -17.03
C THR A 426 12.86 -6.09 -15.98
N TYR A 427 11.92 -7.02 -16.13
CA TYR A 427 11.83 -8.19 -15.28
C TYR A 427 11.44 -9.43 -16.07
N HIS A 428 11.77 -10.60 -15.52
CA HIS A 428 11.30 -11.88 -16.01
C HIS A 428 10.41 -12.54 -14.97
N LEU A 429 9.27 -13.06 -15.41
CA LEU A 429 8.41 -13.91 -14.59
C LEU A 429 8.52 -15.35 -15.10
N TYR A 430 8.78 -16.27 -14.19
CA TYR A 430 8.79 -17.70 -14.45
C TYR A 430 7.72 -18.36 -13.57
N ARG A 431 7.02 -19.32 -14.13
CA ARG A 431 6.05 -20.14 -13.43
C ARG A 431 6.50 -21.59 -13.44
N LYS A 432 6.32 -22.28 -12.33
CA LYS A 432 6.58 -23.72 -12.22
C LYS A 432 5.45 -24.48 -12.90
N VAL A 433 5.76 -25.32 -13.88
CA VAL A 433 4.75 -26.04 -14.68
C VAL A 433 4.87 -27.53 -14.45
N GLY A 434 3.71 -28.15 -14.13
CA GLY A 434 3.57 -29.58 -13.95
C GLY A 434 4.14 -30.12 -12.63
N GLU A 435 3.95 -31.43 -12.41
CA GLU A 435 4.44 -32.13 -11.21
C GLU A 435 5.98 -32.20 -11.17
N THR A 436 6.65 -32.08 -12.31
CA THR A 436 8.12 -32.10 -12.45
C THR A 436 8.78 -30.77 -12.09
N GLY A 437 7.99 -29.69 -12.05
CA GLY A 437 8.43 -28.43 -11.48
C GLY A 437 9.42 -27.62 -12.29
N SER A 438 9.46 -27.75 -13.61
CA SER A 438 10.30 -26.90 -14.45
C SER A 438 9.81 -25.45 -14.49
N TRP A 439 10.75 -24.49 -14.45
CA TRP A 439 10.44 -23.08 -14.57
C TRP A 439 10.30 -22.67 -16.04
N GLU A 440 9.15 -22.12 -16.42
CA GLU A 440 8.89 -21.57 -17.76
C GLU A 440 8.68 -20.06 -17.69
N MET A 441 9.28 -19.33 -18.62
CA MET A 441 9.08 -17.89 -18.74
C MET A 441 7.65 -17.59 -19.21
N VAL A 442 6.97 -16.67 -18.51
CA VAL A 442 5.56 -16.33 -18.77
C VAL A 442 5.41 -15.20 -19.79
N HIS A 443 6.41 -14.34 -19.93
CA HIS A 443 6.32 -13.12 -20.76
C HIS A 443 7.35 -13.16 -21.89
N ASP A 444 6.86 -13.01 -23.13
CA ASP A 444 7.66 -13.21 -24.33
C ASP A 444 8.04 -11.91 -25.06
N GLU A 445 7.18 -10.85 -25.07
CA GLU A 445 7.45 -9.62 -25.84
C GLU A 445 8.22 -8.58 -25.03
N PHE A 446 7.65 -8.11 -23.92
CA PHE A 446 8.32 -7.23 -22.97
C PHE A 446 7.69 -7.36 -21.56
N ALA A 447 8.50 -7.10 -20.56
CA ALA A 447 8.06 -6.96 -19.18
C ALA A 447 8.92 -5.89 -18.51
N GLU A 448 8.30 -4.81 -18.07
CA GLU A 448 8.97 -3.65 -17.48
C GLU A 448 8.41 -3.34 -16.11
N TYR A 449 9.24 -2.81 -15.24
CA TYR A 449 8.83 -2.37 -13.91
C TYR A 449 9.51 -1.06 -13.51
N PHE A 450 8.89 -0.37 -12.58
CA PHE A 450 9.58 0.61 -11.75
C PHE A 450 9.12 0.51 -10.30
N VAL A 451 9.97 0.95 -9.39
CA VAL A 451 9.64 1.07 -7.97
C VAL A 451 9.89 2.50 -7.54
N ASP A 452 8.87 3.16 -7.01
CA ASP A 452 9.03 4.45 -6.38
C ASP A 452 8.54 4.40 -4.93
N GLY A 453 9.49 4.58 -4.00
CA GLY A 453 9.23 4.35 -2.59
C GLY A 453 8.89 2.87 -2.34
N ARG A 454 7.65 2.61 -1.96
CA ARG A 454 7.11 1.27 -1.75
C ARG A 454 6.14 0.81 -2.85
N LEU A 455 5.84 1.65 -3.83
CA LEU A 455 4.95 1.29 -4.93
C LEU A 455 5.75 0.61 -6.05
N LEU A 456 5.45 -0.65 -6.31
CA LEU A 456 5.94 -1.42 -7.45
C LEU A 456 4.89 -1.39 -8.56
N CYS A 457 5.25 -0.90 -9.71
CA CYS A 457 4.43 -0.90 -10.92
C CYS A 457 5.07 -1.83 -11.95
N THR A 458 4.29 -2.73 -12.52
CA THR A 458 4.70 -3.66 -13.57
C THR A 458 3.80 -3.51 -14.78
N ARG A 459 4.37 -3.64 -15.98
CA ARG A 459 3.62 -3.78 -17.23
C ARG A 459 4.25 -4.83 -18.12
N TRP A 460 3.43 -5.54 -18.86
CA TRP A 460 3.88 -6.59 -19.76
C TRP A 460 2.92 -6.79 -20.93
N LYS A 461 3.38 -7.49 -21.92
CA LYS A 461 2.60 -7.91 -23.07
C LYS A 461 2.90 -9.36 -23.38
N ASN A 462 1.86 -10.17 -23.49
CA ASN A 462 1.98 -11.61 -23.70
C ASN A 462 1.33 -11.99 -25.05
N GLU A 463 2.08 -12.66 -25.91
CA GLU A 463 1.62 -13.11 -27.25
C GLU A 463 0.38 -14.03 -27.19
N GLY A 464 0.15 -14.72 -26.09
CA GLY A 464 -0.94 -15.71 -25.93
C GLY A 464 -2.30 -15.16 -25.51
N PHE A 465 -2.38 -13.93 -24.95
CA PHE A 465 -3.59 -13.37 -24.31
C PHE A 465 -4.14 -12.10 -24.98
N GLY A 466 -3.74 -11.79 -26.20
CA GLY A 466 -4.15 -10.61 -26.96
C GLY A 466 -3.04 -9.59 -27.08
N THR A 467 -3.28 -8.57 -27.91
CA THR A 467 -2.28 -7.53 -28.24
C THR A 467 -2.26 -6.38 -27.23
N GLU A 468 -3.03 -6.46 -26.14
CA GLU A 468 -3.19 -5.38 -25.17
C GLU A 468 -2.14 -5.46 -24.06
N GLU A 469 -1.59 -4.30 -23.70
CA GLU A 469 -0.70 -4.15 -22.54
C GLU A 469 -1.44 -4.45 -21.26
N GLN A 470 -0.83 -5.26 -20.41
CA GLN A 470 -1.28 -5.57 -19.07
C GLN A 470 -0.46 -4.78 -18.05
N ARG A 471 -1.08 -4.43 -16.92
CA ARG A 471 -0.42 -3.72 -15.82
C ARG A 471 -0.85 -4.28 -14.48
N GLU A 472 0.07 -4.27 -13.55
CA GLU A 472 -0.19 -4.67 -12.17
C GLU A 472 0.62 -3.83 -11.18
N TRP A 473 0.02 -3.49 -10.04
CA TRP A 473 0.62 -2.63 -9.03
C TRP A 473 0.61 -3.34 -7.69
N TRP A 474 1.70 -3.20 -6.96
CA TRP A 474 1.88 -3.78 -5.64
C TRP A 474 2.50 -2.77 -4.69
N GLU A 475 2.16 -2.88 -3.41
CA GLU A 475 2.89 -2.18 -2.36
C GLU A 475 3.88 -3.14 -1.71
N ILE A 476 5.15 -2.83 -1.77
CA ILE A 476 6.19 -3.54 -1.04
C ILE A 476 6.07 -3.14 0.43
N ARG A 477 5.69 -4.06 1.28
CA ARG A 477 5.55 -3.83 2.73
C ARG A 477 6.88 -3.90 3.45
N SER A 478 7.73 -4.83 3.04
CA SER A 478 9.08 -4.97 3.56
C SER A 478 9.98 -5.70 2.58
N ILE A 479 11.27 -5.37 2.59
CA ILE A 479 12.36 -6.19 2.07
C ILE A 479 13.38 -6.28 3.19
N GLU A 480 13.38 -7.38 3.94
CA GLU A 480 14.23 -7.59 5.11
C GLU A 480 14.66 -9.05 5.20
N ASN A 481 15.92 -9.29 5.60
CA ASN A 481 16.46 -10.64 5.81
C ASN A 481 16.17 -11.60 4.63
N GLU A 482 16.38 -11.12 3.41
CA GLU A 482 16.16 -11.89 2.18
C GLU A 482 14.68 -12.32 1.98
N THR A 483 13.77 -11.70 2.68
CA THR A 483 12.33 -11.88 2.50
C THR A 483 11.70 -10.59 2.01
N MET A 484 10.87 -10.69 1.00
CA MET A 484 10.07 -9.57 0.49
C MET A 484 8.58 -9.91 0.65
N ILE A 485 7.83 -8.94 1.18
CA ILE A 485 6.37 -9.02 1.27
C ILE A 485 5.79 -7.88 0.48
N TRP A 486 4.95 -8.19 -0.47
CA TRP A 486 4.13 -7.19 -1.16
C TRP A 486 2.64 -7.49 -0.99
N THR A 487 1.83 -6.44 -1.06
CA THR A 487 0.39 -6.52 -0.92
C THR A 487 -0.29 -5.64 -1.95
N ALA A 488 -1.52 -5.95 -2.29
CA ALA A 488 -2.36 -5.07 -3.08
C ALA A 488 -3.80 -5.09 -2.57
N LEU A 489 -4.41 -3.91 -2.47
CA LEU A 489 -5.84 -3.75 -2.31
C LEU A 489 -6.45 -3.77 -3.71
N ARG A 490 -7.34 -4.71 -3.95
CA ARG A 490 -8.03 -4.94 -5.22
C ARG A 490 -9.54 -4.81 -5.05
N GLU A 491 -10.23 -4.66 -6.16
CA GLU A 491 -11.69 -4.71 -6.24
C GLU A 491 -12.10 -5.70 -7.33
N ASP A 492 -13.09 -6.55 -7.06
CA ASP A 492 -13.61 -7.50 -8.04
C ASP A 492 -14.70 -6.86 -8.92
N GLU A 493 -15.16 -7.57 -9.95
CA GLU A 493 -16.15 -7.09 -10.93
C GLU A 493 -17.50 -6.70 -10.30
N VAL A 494 -17.76 -7.10 -9.07
CA VAL A 494 -19.01 -6.77 -8.34
C VAL A 494 -18.79 -5.71 -7.26
N GLY A 495 -17.58 -5.11 -7.18
CA GLY A 495 -17.26 -4.02 -6.27
C GLY A 495 -16.81 -4.48 -4.87
N ASN A 496 -16.53 -5.77 -4.64
CA ASN A 496 -16.01 -6.21 -3.35
C ASN A 496 -14.49 -6.01 -3.27
N ARG A 497 -14.04 -5.36 -2.22
CA ARG A 497 -12.63 -5.11 -1.97
C ARG A 497 -11.98 -6.27 -1.21
N TYR A 498 -10.78 -6.63 -1.62
CA TYR A 498 -9.98 -7.68 -1.00
C TYR A 498 -8.49 -7.33 -1.01
N VAL A 499 -7.76 -7.88 -0.06
CA VAL A 499 -6.29 -7.75 -0.01
C VAL A 499 -5.68 -9.04 -0.50
N THR A 500 -4.79 -8.93 -1.48
CA THR A 500 -3.91 -10.00 -1.90
C THR A 500 -2.49 -9.74 -1.43
N SER A 501 -1.71 -10.79 -1.19
CA SER A 501 -0.32 -10.67 -0.75
C SER A 501 0.55 -11.82 -1.23
N PHE A 502 1.83 -11.54 -1.44
CA PHE A 502 2.88 -12.51 -1.73
C PHE A 502 3.99 -12.42 -0.68
N ALA A 503 4.52 -13.56 -0.29
CA ALA A 503 5.75 -13.66 0.48
C ALA A 503 6.80 -14.36 -0.37
N MET A 504 7.96 -13.71 -0.52
CA MET A 504 9.02 -14.11 -1.42
C MET A 504 10.34 -14.16 -0.69
N THR A 505 11.17 -15.12 -1.06
CA THR A 505 12.55 -15.27 -0.57
C THR A 505 13.51 -14.95 -1.71
N LYS A 506 14.57 -14.23 -1.41
CA LYS A 506 15.60 -13.90 -2.39
C LYS A 506 16.40 -15.15 -2.75
N VAL A 507 16.51 -15.43 -4.02
CA VAL A 507 17.32 -16.51 -4.54
C VAL A 507 18.69 -15.96 -4.91
N HIS A 508 19.73 -16.52 -4.33
CA HIS A 508 21.09 -16.15 -4.64
C HIS A 508 21.69 -17.15 -5.61
N TYR A 509 21.81 -16.77 -6.85
CA TYR A 509 22.61 -17.53 -7.79
C TYR A 509 24.10 -17.33 -7.52
N PRO A 510 24.91 -18.39 -7.72
CA PRO A 510 26.36 -18.24 -7.60
C PRO A 510 26.89 -17.26 -8.65
N SER A 511 27.82 -16.41 -8.24
CA SER A 511 28.53 -15.55 -9.19
C SER A 511 29.35 -16.36 -10.18
N GLN A 512 29.72 -15.78 -11.33
CA GLN A 512 30.63 -16.43 -12.27
C GLN A 512 31.92 -16.91 -11.58
N ALA A 513 32.46 -16.14 -10.65
CA ALA A 513 33.64 -16.50 -9.89
C ALA A 513 33.43 -17.73 -8.99
N ASP A 514 32.24 -17.88 -8.40
CA ASP A 514 31.88 -19.04 -7.59
C ASP A 514 31.73 -20.30 -8.46
N VAL A 515 31.06 -20.18 -9.61
CA VAL A 515 30.95 -21.26 -10.60
C VAL A 515 32.35 -21.66 -11.08
N GLU A 516 33.15 -20.71 -11.54
CA GLU A 516 34.50 -20.97 -12.04
C GLU A 516 35.43 -21.60 -11.00
N LYS A 517 35.26 -21.26 -9.73
CA LYS A 517 36.03 -21.83 -8.63
C LYS A 517 35.71 -23.30 -8.41
N ASN A 518 34.45 -23.68 -8.49
CA ASN A 518 33.95 -24.97 -8.03
C ASN A 518 33.68 -25.96 -9.18
N ILE A 519 33.44 -25.51 -10.41
CA ILE A 519 32.95 -26.32 -11.53
C ILE A 519 33.90 -27.43 -11.95
N THR A 520 35.22 -27.21 -11.82
CA THR A 520 36.21 -28.17 -12.30
C THR A 520 36.18 -29.48 -11.51
N GLY A 521 36.18 -30.61 -12.20
CA GLY A 521 36.10 -31.95 -11.62
C GLY A 521 35.20 -32.90 -12.36
N LYS A 522 34.83 -34.00 -11.71
CA LYS A 522 33.81 -34.93 -12.19
C LYS A 522 32.56 -34.78 -11.39
N TRP A 523 31.43 -34.68 -12.06
CA TRP A 523 30.10 -34.53 -11.48
C TRP A 523 29.20 -35.63 -11.98
N MET A 524 28.43 -36.27 -11.09
CA MET A 524 27.47 -37.33 -11.47
C MET A 524 26.10 -36.95 -10.97
N THR A 525 25.09 -37.18 -11.80
CA THR A 525 23.70 -36.96 -11.46
C THR A 525 23.25 -37.82 -10.27
N MET A 526 22.66 -37.20 -9.26
CA MET A 526 22.10 -37.87 -8.09
C MET A 526 20.58 -37.78 -8.08
N LEU A 527 20.03 -36.58 -8.34
CA LEU A 527 18.60 -36.36 -8.44
C LEU A 527 18.26 -35.79 -9.83
N ILE A 528 17.07 -36.15 -10.32
CA ILE A 528 16.44 -35.58 -11.51
C ILE A 528 15.04 -35.14 -11.09
N GLU A 529 14.71 -33.87 -11.28
CA GLU A 529 13.44 -33.26 -10.86
C GLU A 529 13.14 -33.48 -9.34
N GLY A 530 14.18 -33.50 -8.51
CA GLY A 530 14.08 -33.73 -7.07
C GLY A 530 14.00 -35.20 -6.64
N ASP A 531 13.81 -36.13 -7.58
CA ASP A 531 13.73 -37.58 -7.31
C ASP A 531 15.09 -38.26 -7.49
N ILE A 532 15.33 -39.35 -6.76
CA ILE A 532 16.56 -40.14 -6.89
C ILE A 532 16.67 -40.66 -8.32
N ALA A 533 17.74 -40.29 -9.02
CA ALA A 533 18.00 -40.75 -10.37
C ALA A 533 18.23 -42.28 -10.41
N PRO A 534 17.43 -43.05 -11.17
CA PRO A 534 17.78 -44.43 -11.48
C PRO A 534 19.17 -44.50 -12.08
N THR A 535 19.93 -45.57 -11.81
CA THR A 535 21.33 -45.64 -12.26
C THR A 535 21.45 -45.57 -13.79
N ASN A 536 20.46 -46.08 -14.52
CA ASN A 536 20.39 -45.95 -15.98
C ASN A 536 20.22 -44.52 -16.46
N ASP A 537 19.69 -43.63 -15.62
CA ASP A 537 19.43 -42.24 -15.97
C ASP A 537 20.55 -41.28 -15.48
N LYS A 538 21.65 -41.80 -14.96
CA LYS A 538 22.77 -41.00 -14.49
C LYS A 538 23.70 -40.57 -15.66
N VAL A 539 24.17 -39.32 -15.53
CA VAL A 539 25.14 -38.69 -16.43
C VAL A 539 26.37 -38.33 -15.64
N VAL A 540 27.54 -38.49 -16.26
CA VAL A 540 28.81 -38.02 -15.71
C VAL A 540 29.34 -36.88 -16.57
N PHE A 541 29.46 -35.69 -15.95
CA PHE A 541 30.11 -34.51 -16.52
C PHE A 541 31.56 -34.46 -15.99
N THR A 542 32.53 -34.48 -16.86
CA THR A 542 33.94 -34.30 -16.53
C THR A 542 34.41 -32.95 -17.06
N MET A 543 34.70 -32.01 -16.17
CA MET A 543 35.11 -30.64 -16.49
C MET A 543 36.56 -30.42 -16.04
N PRO A 544 37.55 -30.77 -16.89
CA PRO A 544 38.98 -30.67 -16.53
C PRO A 544 39.48 -29.23 -16.52
N SER A 545 38.78 -28.34 -17.21
CA SER A 545 39.07 -26.89 -17.27
C SER A 545 37.78 -26.10 -17.38
N LYS A 546 37.88 -24.78 -17.48
CA LYS A 546 36.73 -23.86 -17.67
C LYS A 546 36.29 -23.73 -19.15
N THR A 547 36.95 -24.43 -20.07
CA THR A 547 36.71 -24.28 -21.49
C THR A 547 36.40 -25.62 -22.20
N VAL A 548 36.52 -26.73 -21.50
CA VAL A 548 36.28 -28.07 -22.03
C VAL A 548 35.52 -28.90 -21.01
N ALA A 549 34.52 -29.62 -21.49
CA ALA A 549 33.79 -30.63 -20.73
C ALA A 549 33.70 -31.95 -21.54
N PHE A 550 33.60 -33.06 -20.83
CA PHE A 550 33.30 -34.37 -21.37
C PHE A 550 32.04 -34.91 -20.72
N VAL A 551 31.15 -35.47 -21.47
CA VAL A 551 29.88 -36.02 -20.98
C VAL A 551 29.82 -37.50 -21.32
N SER A 552 29.49 -38.33 -20.32
CA SER A 552 29.25 -39.77 -20.49
C SER A 552 27.83 -40.12 -20.10
N THR A 553 27.11 -40.83 -20.93
CA THR A 553 25.71 -41.24 -20.73
C THR A 553 25.44 -42.51 -21.56
N SER A 554 24.39 -43.23 -21.15
CA SER A 554 24.03 -44.49 -21.81
C SER A 554 22.51 -44.74 -21.80
N PHE A 555 21.65 -43.73 -22.05
CA PHE A 555 20.23 -44.02 -21.94
C PHE A 555 19.27 -43.11 -22.70
N ASP A 556 17.99 -43.52 -22.66
CA ASP A 556 16.90 -43.07 -23.49
C ASP A 556 16.09 -41.87 -22.89
N LYS A 557 16.31 -41.46 -21.66
CA LYS A 557 15.39 -40.60 -20.94
C LYS A 557 15.80 -39.14 -20.75
N ILE A 558 17.08 -38.80 -20.90
CA ILE A 558 17.36 -37.40 -21.20
C ILE A 558 16.90 -37.19 -22.63
N PRO A 559 15.97 -36.29 -22.87
CA PRO A 559 15.27 -36.24 -24.13
C PRO A 559 16.22 -36.19 -25.32
N GLY A 560 16.17 -37.21 -26.19
CA GLY A 560 16.71 -37.20 -27.51
C GLY A 560 17.80 -38.15 -27.83
N GLU A 561 17.41 -39.34 -28.05
CA GLU A 561 18.18 -40.42 -28.60
C GLU A 561 18.98 -41.22 -27.56
N SER A 562 18.90 -42.54 -27.67
CA SER A 562 19.73 -43.50 -26.94
C SER A 562 21.20 -43.26 -27.26
N ASP A 563 21.79 -42.32 -26.57
CA ASP A 563 23.16 -41.93 -26.77
C ASP A 563 24.08 -42.74 -25.89
N TRP A 564 24.56 -43.87 -26.44
CA TRP A 564 25.74 -44.52 -25.89
C TRP A 564 26.95 -43.61 -26.12
N VAL A 565 27.24 -42.80 -25.11
CA VAL A 565 28.30 -41.80 -25.17
C VAL A 565 29.31 -41.99 -24.08
N PHE A 566 30.58 -42.16 -24.45
CA PHE A 566 31.70 -42.16 -23.53
C PHE A 566 32.58 -40.95 -23.79
N GLN A 567 32.60 -40.01 -22.83
CA GLN A 567 33.45 -38.84 -22.85
C GLN A 567 33.32 -38.01 -24.15
N ARG A 568 32.10 -37.76 -24.60
CA ARG A 568 31.84 -36.83 -25.71
C ARG A 568 32.35 -35.44 -25.30
N GLU A 569 33.23 -34.88 -26.14
CA GLU A 569 33.85 -33.58 -25.86
C GLU A 569 32.92 -32.43 -26.23
N TYR A 570 32.88 -31.43 -25.37
CA TYR A 570 32.16 -30.18 -25.55
C TYR A 570 33.10 -28.99 -25.34
N ASN A 571 32.98 -27.96 -26.14
CA ASN A 571 33.49 -26.66 -25.84
C ASN A 571 32.62 -26.05 -24.71
N MET A 572 33.26 -25.52 -23.67
CA MET A 572 32.55 -24.96 -22.53
C MET A 572 32.86 -23.47 -22.38
N SER A 573 31.82 -22.69 -22.06
CA SER A 573 31.94 -21.29 -21.63
C SER A 573 31.10 -21.04 -20.39
N ILE A 574 31.52 -20.07 -19.61
CA ILE A 574 30.81 -19.67 -18.37
C ILE A 574 30.53 -18.17 -18.45
N GLU A 575 29.28 -17.82 -18.33
CA GLU A 575 28.83 -16.44 -18.30
C GLU A 575 27.82 -16.29 -17.15
N SER A 576 28.17 -15.46 -16.14
CA SER A 576 27.41 -15.39 -14.89
C SER A 576 27.30 -16.80 -14.24
N ASN A 577 26.09 -17.28 -13.97
CA ASN A 577 25.82 -18.64 -13.48
C ASN A 577 25.42 -19.63 -14.59
N ASN A 578 25.55 -19.26 -15.86
CA ASN A 578 25.27 -20.12 -17.01
C ASN A 578 26.53 -20.81 -17.50
N VAL A 579 26.48 -22.12 -17.60
CA VAL A 579 27.52 -22.96 -18.22
C VAL A 579 26.99 -23.49 -19.55
N THR A 580 27.58 -23.02 -20.63
CA THR A 580 27.20 -23.42 -21.97
C THR A 580 28.16 -24.48 -22.49
N LEU A 581 27.63 -25.61 -22.93
CA LEU A 581 28.35 -26.73 -23.50
C LEU A 581 27.95 -26.89 -24.97
N VAL A 582 28.91 -26.89 -25.90
CA VAL A 582 28.68 -26.99 -27.33
C VAL A 582 29.46 -28.16 -27.88
N HIS A 583 28.74 -29.12 -28.44
CA HIS A 583 29.32 -30.23 -29.20
C HIS A 583 28.99 -30.06 -30.68
N ASN A 584 30.00 -30.09 -31.53
CA ASN A 584 29.83 -30.15 -32.98
C ASN A 584 29.98 -31.60 -33.45
N ALA A 585 28.95 -32.14 -34.09
CA ALA A 585 29.01 -33.50 -34.63
C ALA A 585 29.99 -33.61 -35.82
N GLU A 586 30.41 -34.82 -36.12
CA GLU A 586 31.38 -35.10 -37.22
C GLU A 586 30.83 -34.76 -38.62
N ASP A 587 29.51 -34.66 -38.77
CA ASP A 587 28.86 -34.26 -40.04
C ASP A 587 29.08 -32.78 -40.39
N GLY A 588 29.57 -31.99 -39.44
CA GLY A 588 29.86 -30.55 -39.61
C GLY A 588 28.61 -29.66 -39.66
N HIS A 589 27.41 -30.22 -39.57
CA HIS A 589 26.13 -29.53 -39.66
C HIS A 589 25.33 -29.58 -38.32
N THR A 590 25.43 -30.72 -37.63
CA THR A 590 24.70 -30.93 -36.35
C THR A 590 25.50 -30.40 -35.17
N GLN A 591 24.83 -29.63 -34.34
CA GLN A 591 25.36 -29.10 -33.08
C GLN A 591 24.42 -29.47 -31.91
N ILE A 592 24.98 -29.93 -30.80
CA ILE A 592 24.26 -30.10 -29.54
C ILE A 592 24.66 -28.95 -28.61
N LEU A 593 23.69 -28.19 -28.20
CA LEU A 593 23.86 -27.09 -27.29
C LEU A 593 23.18 -27.42 -25.94
N ASP A 594 23.97 -27.57 -24.89
CA ASP A 594 23.53 -27.76 -23.54
C ASP A 594 23.82 -26.49 -22.73
N LYS A 595 22.80 -25.96 -22.00
CA LYS A 595 23.01 -24.90 -21.06
C LYS A 595 22.65 -25.41 -19.65
N LEU A 596 23.57 -25.28 -18.72
CA LEU A 596 23.38 -25.53 -17.30
C LEU A 596 23.23 -24.18 -16.62
N LEU A 597 22.01 -23.83 -16.22
CA LEU A 597 21.77 -22.72 -15.32
C LEU A 597 22.10 -23.20 -13.90
N VAL A 598 23.21 -22.79 -13.33
CA VAL A 598 23.66 -23.21 -12.00
C VAL A 598 22.89 -22.44 -10.95
N LEU A 599 22.11 -23.16 -10.15
CA LEU A 599 21.30 -22.60 -9.06
C LEU A 599 22.13 -22.49 -7.78
N SER A 600 22.89 -23.54 -7.49
CA SER A 600 23.86 -23.58 -6.38
C SER A 600 25.06 -24.42 -6.76
N ILE A 601 26.25 -24.11 -6.24
CA ILE A 601 27.46 -24.89 -6.42
C ILE A 601 28.42 -24.71 -5.26
N ASP A 602 28.88 -25.82 -4.71
CA ASP A 602 29.96 -25.84 -3.72
C ASP A 602 31.04 -26.89 -4.09
N GLU A 603 31.88 -27.27 -3.13
CA GLU A 603 32.96 -28.26 -3.32
C GLU A 603 32.41 -29.69 -3.53
N ARG A 604 31.14 -29.98 -3.24
CA ARG A 604 30.55 -31.31 -3.20
C ARG A 604 29.32 -31.48 -4.08
N GLU A 605 28.51 -30.44 -4.17
CA GLU A 605 27.19 -30.51 -4.80
C GLU A 605 26.97 -29.34 -5.76
N MET A 606 26.23 -29.57 -6.83
CA MET A 606 25.78 -28.56 -7.76
C MET A 606 24.32 -28.83 -8.13
N GLU A 607 23.47 -27.84 -7.94
CA GLU A 607 22.10 -27.82 -8.45
C GLU A 607 22.07 -26.98 -9.71
N CYS A 608 21.44 -27.49 -10.75
CA CYS A 608 21.35 -26.78 -12.03
C CYS A 608 20.12 -27.19 -12.83
N VAL A 609 19.70 -26.33 -13.74
CA VAL A 609 18.69 -26.62 -14.75
C VAL A 609 19.41 -26.86 -16.08
N LEU A 610 19.29 -28.07 -16.60
CA LEU A 610 19.81 -28.44 -17.94
C LEU A 610 18.77 -28.10 -19.00
N ARG A 611 19.17 -27.33 -20.00
CA ARG A 611 18.40 -27.11 -21.23
C ARG A 611 19.22 -27.61 -22.42
N ARG A 612 18.61 -28.42 -23.32
CA ARG A 612 19.26 -28.99 -24.47
C ARG A 612 18.55 -28.60 -25.76
N TRP A 613 19.34 -28.19 -26.77
CA TRP A 613 18.90 -28.00 -28.15
C TRP A 613 19.78 -28.80 -29.09
N VAL A 614 19.14 -29.26 -30.16
CA VAL A 614 19.86 -29.79 -31.34
C VAL A 614 19.64 -28.79 -32.46
N LEU A 615 20.73 -28.34 -33.03
CA LEU A 615 20.75 -27.41 -34.18
C LEU A 615 21.27 -28.13 -35.41
N TYR A 616 20.73 -27.79 -36.57
CA TYR A 616 21.25 -28.20 -37.89
C TYR A 616 21.44 -26.93 -38.71
N ASP A 617 22.68 -26.71 -39.19
CA ASP A 617 23.07 -25.46 -39.87
C ASP A 617 22.69 -24.20 -39.07
N GLU A 618 22.95 -24.20 -37.77
CA GLU A 618 22.64 -23.12 -36.79
C GLU A 618 21.14 -22.89 -36.53
N GLU A 619 20.23 -23.61 -37.19
CA GLU A 619 18.79 -23.54 -36.86
C GLU A 619 18.40 -24.60 -35.84
N VAL A 620 17.58 -24.21 -34.85
CA VAL A 620 17.07 -25.13 -33.82
C VAL A 620 16.09 -26.12 -34.49
N THR A 621 16.48 -27.35 -34.57
CA THR A 621 15.64 -28.45 -35.13
C THR A 621 14.86 -29.18 -34.03
N LYS A 622 15.39 -29.17 -32.80
CA LYS A 622 14.76 -29.81 -31.63
C LYS A 622 15.17 -29.09 -30.37
N ALA A 623 14.17 -28.73 -29.56
CA ALA A 623 14.35 -28.22 -28.20
C ALA A 623 13.75 -29.22 -27.21
N TYR A 624 14.44 -29.44 -26.11
CA TYR A 624 14.00 -30.37 -25.07
C TYR A 624 13.50 -29.59 -23.86
N PRO A 625 12.52 -30.11 -23.12
CA PRO A 625 12.10 -29.51 -21.86
C PRO A 625 13.29 -29.31 -20.91
N PRO A 626 13.34 -28.23 -20.14
CA PRO A 626 14.36 -28.07 -19.11
C PRO A 626 14.21 -29.18 -18.06
N VAL A 627 15.34 -29.59 -17.47
CA VAL A 627 15.40 -30.65 -16.46
C VAL A 627 16.25 -30.18 -15.28
N GLU A 628 15.69 -30.25 -14.08
CA GLU A 628 16.43 -29.95 -12.85
C GLU A 628 17.33 -31.14 -12.47
N LEU A 629 18.60 -30.86 -12.21
CA LEU A 629 19.61 -31.85 -11.85
C LEU A 629 20.29 -31.46 -10.54
N THR A 630 20.40 -32.42 -9.62
CA THR A 630 21.36 -32.34 -8.52
C THR A 630 22.54 -33.24 -8.83
N LEU A 631 23.71 -32.66 -8.92
CA LEU A 631 24.98 -33.33 -9.27
C LEU A 631 25.87 -33.39 -8.06
N MET A 632 26.48 -34.55 -7.81
CA MET A 632 27.51 -34.73 -6.78
C MET A 632 28.90 -34.75 -7.39
N LYS A 633 29.82 -34.02 -6.81
CA LYS A 633 31.22 -34.05 -7.20
C LYS A 633 31.89 -35.34 -6.76
N LEU A 634 32.38 -36.07 -7.72
CA LEU A 634 33.07 -37.31 -7.46
C LEU A 634 34.47 -37.04 -6.89
N PRO A 635 34.87 -37.73 -5.82
CA PRO A 635 36.25 -37.67 -5.31
C PRO A 635 37.22 -38.19 -6.38
N LYS A 636 38.54 -37.98 -6.18
CA LYS A 636 39.53 -38.65 -7.01
C LYS A 636 39.39 -40.16 -6.85
N MET A 637 38.76 -40.78 -7.82
CA MET A 637 38.52 -42.21 -7.85
C MET A 637 39.78 -42.96 -8.33
N PRO A 638 39.97 -44.21 -7.87
CA PRO A 638 40.90 -45.12 -8.53
C PRO A 638 40.52 -45.28 -10.01
N ARG A 639 41.48 -45.66 -10.85
CA ARG A 639 41.21 -45.93 -12.23
C ARG A 639 40.44 -47.26 -12.38
N TYR A 640 39.18 -47.29 -12.05
CA TYR A 640 38.35 -48.49 -12.14
C TYR A 640 38.38 -49.12 -13.51
N SER A 641 38.52 -48.34 -14.61
CA SER A 641 38.71 -48.84 -15.96
C SER A 641 39.91 -49.79 -16.16
N SER A 642 40.95 -49.72 -15.31
CA SER A 642 42.05 -50.63 -15.34
C SER A 642 41.92 -51.81 -14.37
N TYR A 643 41.30 -51.63 -13.23
CA TYR A 643 41.09 -52.68 -12.24
C TYR A 643 39.98 -53.68 -12.63
N ILE A 644 38.98 -53.24 -13.41
CA ILE A 644 37.88 -54.08 -13.86
C ILE A 644 38.32 -55.17 -14.83
N LEU A 645 39.46 -54.97 -15.50
CA LEU A 645 39.95 -55.97 -16.46
C LEU A 645 40.18 -57.33 -15.84
N GLY A 646 39.71 -58.40 -16.50
CA GLY A 646 39.82 -59.80 -16.07
C GLY A 646 38.47 -60.48 -15.92
N THR A 647 38.46 -61.65 -15.31
CA THR A 647 37.25 -62.45 -15.12
C THR A 647 36.76 -62.32 -13.69
N TRP A 648 35.45 -62.07 -13.56
CA TRP A 648 34.78 -61.86 -12.31
C TRP A 648 33.60 -62.80 -12.17
N GLU A 649 33.46 -63.44 -11.02
CA GLU A 649 32.34 -64.28 -10.68
C GLU A 649 31.64 -63.79 -9.44
N GLY A 650 30.32 -63.83 -9.41
CA GLY A 650 29.53 -63.44 -8.28
C GLY A 650 28.03 -63.58 -8.48
N HIS A 651 27.35 -63.21 -7.44
CA HIS A 651 25.89 -63.36 -7.35
C HIS A 651 25.22 -62.10 -6.87
N VAL A 652 23.93 -62.04 -7.06
CA VAL A 652 23.04 -61.00 -6.54
C VAL A 652 23.08 -61.00 -5.01
N THR A 653 23.30 -59.82 -4.42
CA THR A 653 23.32 -59.62 -2.96
C THR A 653 22.15 -58.82 -2.43
N SER A 654 21.37 -58.21 -3.29
CA SER A 654 20.15 -57.48 -2.96
C SER A 654 18.93 -58.40 -2.92
N ALA A 655 17.86 -57.98 -2.24
CA ALA A 655 16.62 -58.71 -2.16
C ALA A 655 15.83 -58.75 -3.49
N ARG A 656 16.13 -57.88 -4.40
CA ARG A 656 15.50 -57.77 -5.73
C ARG A 656 16.54 -57.42 -6.79
N SER A 657 16.47 -58.07 -7.92
CA SER A 657 17.29 -57.77 -9.07
C SER A 657 16.60 -58.17 -10.37
N VAL A 658 17.07 -57.68 -11.50
CA VAL A 658 16.69 -58.20 -12.84
C VAL A 658 17.26 -59.56 -13.08
N TYR A 659 18.31 -59.97 -12.37
CA TYR A 659 18.94 -61.30 -12.36
C TYR A 659 18.46 -62.10 -11.10
N ASP A 660 17.17 -62.21 -10.89
CA ASP A 660 16.58 -62.78 -9.67
C ASP A 660 16.46 -64.34 -9.74
N ASP A 661 17.49 -64.98 -10.24
CA ASP A 661 17.58 -66.43 -10.52
C ASP A 661 18.38 -67.17 -9.45
N CYS A 662 18.99 -66.47 -8.48
CA CYS A 662 19.83 -67.06 -7.42
C CYS A 662 21.06 -67.82 -7.97
N GLU A 663 21.48 -67.58 -9.22
CA GLU A 663 22.62 -68.22 -9.86
C GLU A 663 23.90 -67.42 -9.71
N GLU A 664 25.04 -68.07 -9.97
CA GLU A 664 26.32 -67.39 -10.11
C GLU A 664 26.46 -66.86 -11.55
N HIS A 665 26.99 -65.65 -11.68
CA HIS A 665 27.22 -64.98 -12.95
C HIS A 665 28.69 -64.76 -13.16
N ARG A 666 29.15 -64.80 -14.43
CA ARG A 666 30.54 -64.55 -14.78
C ARG A 666 30.62 -63.51 -15.89
N TRP A 667 31.43 -62.45 -15.66
CA TRP A 667 31.82 -61.51 -16.68
C TRP A 667 33.29 -61.49 -16.88
N GLN A 668 33.77 -61.50 -18.15
CA GLN A 668 35.15 -61.28 -18.50
C GLN A 668 35.28 -59.93 -19.21
N PHE A 669 35.85 -58.96 -18.50
CA PHE A 669 36.07 -57.60 -19.04
C PHE A 669 37.43 -57.55 -19.76
N ASN A 670 37.40 -57.17 -21.04
CA ASN A 670 38.55 -56.84 -21.89
C ASN A 670 38.54 -55.34 -22.11
N VAL A 671 39.52 -54.80 -22.86
CA VAL A 671 39.52 -53.33 -23.13
C VAL A 671 38.33 -52.96 -24.01
N GLY A 672 37.36 -52.26 -23.40
CA GLY A 672 36.14 -51.76 -24.08
C GLY A 672 35.07 -52.79 -24.43
N THR A 673 35.34 -54.10 -24.22
CA THR A 673 34.41 -55.17 -24.51
C THR A 673 34.32 -56.16 -23.34
N TYR A 674 33.24 -56.91 -23.26
CA TYR A 674 33.11 -57.96 -22.27
C TYR A 674 32.50 -59.24 -22.85
N VAL A 675 32.66 -60.35 -22.14
CA VAL A 675 31.95 -61.62 -22.39
C VAL A 675 31.16 -61.93 -21.13
N TYR A 676 29.87 -62.17 -21.31
CA TYR A 676 29.00 -62.71 -20.26
C TYR A 676 28.85 -64.18 -20.41
N TYR A 677 28.98 -64.93 -19.32
CA TYR A 677 28.86 -66.36 -19.29
C TYR A 677 27.68 -66.77 -18.42
N MET A 678 26.97 -67.78 -18.89
CA MET A 678 25.91 -68.47 -18.15
C MET A 678 26.43 -69.81 -17.65
N GLN A 679 25.97 -70.24 -16.50
CA GLN A 679 26.34 -71.51 -15.92
C GLN A 679 25.42 -72.64 -16.47
N GLU A 680 25.98 -73.60 -17.17
CA GLU A 680 25.29 -74.79 -17.62
C GLU A 680 25.87 -76.02 -16.90
N GLY A 681 25.22 -76.49 -15.82
CA GLY A 681 25.77 -77.48 -14.91
C GLY A 681 27.05 -76.99 -14.22
N ASP A 682 28.15 -77.71 -14.37
CA ASP A 682 29.44 -77.35 -13.81
C ASP A 682 30.36 -76.54 -14.80
N THR A 683 29.79 -76.10 -15.94
CA THR A 683 30.56 -75.42 -16.98
C THR A 683 30.02 -74.02 -17.28
N TRP A 684 30.94 -73.13 -17.61
CA TRP A 684 30.64 -71.77 -18.05
C TRP A 684 30.55 -71.68 -19.57
N VAL A 685 29.40 -71.27 -20.11
CA VAL A 685 29.17 -71.12 -21.53
C VAL A 685 28.98 -69.64 -21.84
N PRO A 686 29.72 -69.10 -22.81
CA PRO A 686 29.52 -67.71 -23.22
C PRO A 686 28.09 -67.50 -23.77
N SER A 687 27.42 -66.41 -23.36
CA SER A 687 26.14 -66.06 -23.91
C SER A 687 26.18 -65.84 -25.41
N SER A 688 25.03 -66.00 -26.06
CA SER A 688 24.90 -65.72 -27.53
C SER A 688 24.85 -64.25 -27.86
N ASN A 689 24.94 -63.34 -26.91
CA ASN A 689 24.89 -61.92 -27.06
C ASN A 689 26.04 -61.44 -27.97
N THR A 690 25.75 -60.45 -28.81
CA THR A 690 26.72 -59.80 -29.67
C THR A 690 26.87 -58.35 -29.30
N ARG A 691 27.96 -57.71 -29.80
CA ARG A 691 28.26 -56.30 -29.51
C ARG A 691 28.33 -55.98 -28.02
N ASN A 692 28.95 -56.86 -27.23
CA ASN A 692 29.11 -56.65 -25.80
C ASN A 692 30.20 -55.61 -25.55
N GLU A 693 29.80 -54.37 -25.33
CA GLU A 693 30.67 -53.23 -25.10
C GLU A 693 30.43 -52.64 -23.73
N TYR A 694 31.43 -52.03 -23.12
CA TYR A 694 31.29 -51.32 -21.91
C TYR A 694 32.22 -50.11 -21.83
N PHE A 695 31.87 -49.16 -20.97
CA PHE A 695 32.80 -48.15 -20.48
C PHE A 695 32.65 -47.95 -18.96
N VAL A 696 33.69 -47.38 -18.37
CA VAL A 696 33.66 -46.96 -16.96
C VAL A 696 34.08 -45.50 -16.89
N ASP A 697 33.21 -44.65 -16.33
CA ASP A 697 33.52 -43.25 -16.07
C ASP A 697 33.21 -42.86 -14.62
N GLY A 698 34.24 -42.58 -13.83
CA GLY A 698 34.13 -42.49 -12.40
C GLY A 698 33.63 -43.84 -11.81
N PRO A 699 32.56 -43.86 -10.99
CA PRO A 699 31.97 -45.08 -10.46
C PRO A 699 30.96 -45.70 -11.46
N LEU A 700 30.56 -45.02 -12.54
CA LEU A 700 29.52 -45.47 -13.43
C LEU A 700 30.13 -46.48 -14.44
N LEU A 701 29.69 -47.71 -14.39
CA LEU A 701 29.91 -48.76 -15.37
C LEU A 701 28.69 -48.88 -16.24
N CYS A 702 28.82 -48.61 -17.52
CA CYS A 702 27.76 -48.81 -18.52
C CYS A 702 28.11 -49.96 -19.44
N THR A 703 27.17 -50.88 -19.68
CA THR A 703 27.27 -52.03 -20.56
C THR A 703 26.21 -51.94 -21.63
N ARG A 704 26.52 -52.40 -22.85
CA ARG A 704 25.51 -52.60 -23.89
C ARG A 704 25.77 -53.95 -24.64
N TRP A 705 24.72 -54.54 -25.12
CA TRP A 705 24.76 -55.78 -25.89
C TRP A 705 23.59 -55.91 -26.86
N ILE A 706 23.69 -56.80 -27.80
CA ILE A 706 22.57 -57.15 -28.66
C ILE A 706 22.22 -58.59 -28.37
N ASP A 707 20.97 -58.85 -27.99
CA ASP A 707 20.37 -60.13 -27.83
C ASP A 707 19.19 -60.31 -28.79
N ASN A 708 19.19 -61.37 -29.60
CA ASN A 708 18.13 -61.65 -30.60
C ASN A 708 17.83 -60.44 -31.52
N GLY A 709 18.83 -59.59 -31.80
CA GLY A 709 18.71 -58.44 -32.70
C GLY A 709 18.17 -57.18 -32.00
N VAL A 710 17.91 -57.23 -30.68
CA VAL A 710 17.50 -56.08 -29.86
C VAL A 710 18.70 -55.60 -29.06
N GLU A 711 18.94 -54.30 -29.08
CA GLU A 711 20.01 -53.64 -28.29
C GLU A 711 19.51 -53.34 -26.89
N TYR A 712 20.32 -53.68 -25.90
CA TYR A 712 20.12 -53.44 -24.50
C TYR A 712 21.28 -52.66 -23.94
N CYS A 713 20.93 -51.75 -22.99
CA CYS A 713 21.91 -50.97 -22.21
C CYS A 713 21.61 -51.09 -20.71
N GLU A 714 22.65 -51.16 -19.91
CA GLU A 714 22.53 -51.26 -18.48
C GLU A 714 23.67 -50.55 -17.78
N CYS A 715 23.36 -49.76 -16.74
CA CYS A 715 24.36 -49.05 -15.96
C CYS A 715 24.37 -49.53 -14.52
N TRP A 716 25.57 -49.57 -13.95
CA TRP A 716 25.87 -49.94 -12.59
C TRP A 716 26.78 -48.92 -11.94
N GLU A 717 26.69 -48.75 -10.64
CA GLU A 717 27.63 -47.95 -9.84
C GLU A 717 28.60 -48.86 -9.11
N ILE A 718 29.89 -48.72 -9.37
CA ILE A 718 30.95 -49.46 -8.66
C ILE A 718 31.09 -48.83 -7.29
N LEU A 719 30.67 -49.52 -6.23
CA LEU A 719 30.83 -49.11 -4.83
C LEU A 719 32.25 -49.36 -4.35
N SER A 720 32.84 -50.46 -4.72
CA SER A 720 34.22 -50.84 -4.44
C SER A 720 34.79 -51.72 -5.52
N LEU A 721 36.07 -51.56 -5.82
CA LEU A 721 36.80 -52.37 -6.75
C LEU A 721 38.28 -52.35 -6.40
N ASP A 722 38.81 -53.52 -6.13
CA ASP A 722 40.24 -53.77 -5.91
C ASP A 722 40.77 -54.96 -6.79
N GLU A 723 41.93 -55.47 -6.52
CA GLU A 723 42.53 -56.54 -7.29
C GLU A 723 41.81 -57.91 -7.12
N HIS A 724 40.94 -58.05 -6.12
CA HIS A 724 40.33 -59.34 -5.74
C HIS A 724 38.85 -59.33 -5.70
N ALA A 725 38.24 -58.19 -5.35
CA ALA A 725 36.80 -58.04 -5.13
C ALA A 725 36.21 -56.82 -5.82
N MET A 726 34.95 -56.92 -6.21
CA MET A 726 34.18 -55.85 -6.74
C MET A 726 32.74 -55.92 -6.22
N VAL A 727 32.23 -54.74 -5.84
CA VAL A 727 30.81 -54.58 -5.51
C VAL A 727 30.25 -53.48 -6.39
N TRP A 728 29.21 -53.81 -7.07
CA TRP A 728 28.46 -52.81 -7.85
C TRP A 728 26.98 -52.82 -7.43
N THR A 729 26.30 -51.71 -7.62
CA THR A 729 24.90 -51.53 -7.28
C THR A 729 24.20 -50.73 -8.39
N ALA A 730 22.91 -50.85 -8.47
CA ALA A 730 22.10 -50.02 -9.32
C ALA A 730 20.76 -49.67 -8.66
N MET A 731 20.38 -48.42 -8.64
CA MET A 731 19.01 -48.01 -8.38
C MET A 731 18.18 -48.26 -9.64
N ARG A 732 17.16 -49.06 -9.53
CA ARG A 732 16.26 -49.45 -10.63
C ARG A 732 14.86 -48.93 -10.37
N GLN A 733 14.12 -48.76 -11.42
CA GLN A 733 12.68 -48.41 -11.36
C GLN A 733 11.88 -49.54 -12.01
N ASP A 734 10.84 -50.00 -11.33
CA ASP A 734 9.93 -50.97 -11.90
C ASP A 734 8.82 -50.34 -12.74
N ASP A 735 8.00 -51.16 -13.39
CA ASP A 735 6.91 -50.72 -14.27
C ASP A 735 5.82 -49.90 -13.55
N THR A 736 5.79 -49.92 -12.20
CA THR A 736 4.88 -49.11 -11.39
C THR A 736 5.49 -47.80 -10.92
N GLY A 737 6.76 -47.53 -11.27
CA GLY A 737 7.52 -46.37 -10.80
C GLY A 737 8.22 -46.60 -9.43
N GLY A 738 8.09 -47.77 -8.84
CA GLY A 738 8.72 -48.09 -7.55
C GLY A 738 10.24 -48.28 -7.69
N LEU A 739 11.01 -47.57 -6.85
CA LEU A 739 12.46 -47.70 -6.84
C LEU A 739 12.92 -48.88 -6.01
N TYR A 740 13.90 -49.60 -6.50
CA TYR A 740 14.55 -50.71 -5.76
C TYR A 740 16.05 -50.72 -6.07
N ASN A 741 16.82 -51.28 -5.14
CA ASN A 741 18.25 -51.40 -5.28
C ASN A 741 18.61 -52.84 -5.70
N SER A 742 19.43 -52.96 -6.74
CA SER A 742 20.02 -54.19 -7.22
C SER A 742 21.54 -54.15 -6.96
N SER A 743 22.11 -55.24 -6.43
CA SER A 743 23.55 -55.25 -6.09
C SER A 743 24.16 -56.60 -6.35
N PHE A 744 25.43 -56.60 -6.78
CA PHE A 744 26.27 -57.78 -6.98
C PHE A 744 27.53 -57.69 -6.14
N ALA A 745 27.97 -58.79 -5.60
CA ALA A 745 29.32 -59.00 -5.05
C ALA A 745 30.07 -59.97 -5.94
N MET A 746 31.24 -59.60 -6.37
CA MET A 746 32.01 -60.30 -7.40
C MET A 746 33.42 -60.52 -6.84
N ASN A 747 33.95 -61.72 -7.12
CA ASN A 747 35.35 -62.08 -6.85
C ASN A 747 36.08 -62.23 -8.21
N LYS A 748 37.33 -61.83 -8.23
CA LYS A 748 38.19 -62.00 -9.40
C LYS A 748 38.67 -63.42 -9.48
N VAL A 749 38.49 -64.01 -10.63
CA VAL A 749 38.92 -65.40 -10.90
C VAL A 749 40.19 -65.39 -11.73
N GLU A 750 41.20 -66.09 -11.23
CA GLU A 750 42.41 -66.29 -12.04
C GLU A 750 42.06 -67.16 -13.27
N PRO A 751 42.61 -66.81 -14.47
CA PRO A 751 42.41 -67.66 -15.62
C PRO A 751 42.91 -69.04 -15.32
N ALA A 752 42.07 -70.05 -15.52
CA ALA A 752 42.51 -71.43 -15.38
C ALA A 752 43.75 -71.65 -16.27
N ALA A 753 44.85 -72.03 -15.65
CA ALA A 753 46.06 -72.38 -16.40
C ALA A 753 45.69 -73.57 -17.26
N TYR A 754 45.57 -73.36 -18.59
CA TYR A 754 45.40 -74.44 -19.55
C TYR A 754 46.72 -75.10 -19.84
#